data_c49a304de8315b13487665cbf3f86cdb
#
_entry.id   c49a304de8315b13487665cbf3f86cdb
#
_cell.length_a   1.000
_cell.length_b   1.000
_cell.length_c   1.000
_cell.angle_alpha   90.00
_cell.angle_beta   90.00
_cell.angle_gamma   90.00
#
_symmetry.space_group_name_H-M   'P 1'
#
loop_
_entity.id
_entity.type
_entity.pdbx_description
1 polymer ?
#
loop_
_entity_poly.entity_id
_entity_poly.type
_entity_poly.pdbx_seq_one_letter_code
_entity_poly.pdbx_strand_id
1 'polypeptide(L)'
;MDRILEIGEYQIELMDEDLVPVTKSVYDVQDPNQRKSHFTKTIVLPSSRVNNQVFSGYFDASMFISSNVQFDPFYNPTKKVKATYYEDSLPVITGYAQLVNINKTKELIEYELIIYGENADFFKTIEGRKLSDLDLSEFDHVYTQSQIASSWSNASGYVYPQVKNGRQTDIIVNTIQIKDYWKVNDFDLWFFVKTLWDKIWEEAGFRYYSDFINTDAFKKLVYKGNSSGMVRPDSEVSDSLVAYELSTSGFREYQINWNSSYIYTNNALVLNSVIQDNNSDYNSTTGVLTPNQDGEYDFYFTCSPVIKNVSGGTLPSGTVCRFRIWLVESNGSNIVIKNEEFVLTSSLANNASTTYGLSFEKINFRLGAGRSYKWVFLVTTQGFEVSINSARFDIMLNKDYGVGDIVNVNSLLSTEMTQKDFVMGLVKMFNMYIEPYYFRANDPNSGGYLTYLIEPRDNYYTNEIIDWTYKIDYNKEFTIKPIGGAKEKFYKFTYDLDKDYYNNLYNQRTSRTFGDVTIDIQNDFLQGTKEVKIPFSLMIVAKSSDPNNGQFRPLATDVKDDELLGVRNDKSKPKIMYYNGLIVGDVWDFGDDGIGTGRTTRLSYPNISNFDDITDPDNDLCFDTPQEVYSTNINGQIVVSNQGLYNKYHKRGLEEVNNKNSKMLECYVNLTPFDVHNLSLRPIYEIDGNHYRLYEMSDYNGKETTKCTFLKLTPVDAVAKSNGTTRGGRGSGAWGVNPDLYHETGNLNDRVKGGDLVLQRNVLTGGGVTYIPPDTDNLVMLQYRSISTSTNLILTGGEGSPLFLNVDTSGGNVTITLPQDSINVGKAYYISKVHSGHKVIVNDYTGTLIEEITSVGTTLYILE
;
A
#
# COMPACT_ATOMS: atom_id res chain seq x y z
N MET A 1 -52.39 10.86 0.64
CA MET A 1 -51.03 10.45 0.38
C MET A 1 -51.05 9.36 -0.68
N ASP A 2 -50.58 9.64 -1.85
CA ASP A 2 -50.48 8.65 -2.91
C ASP A 2 -49.21 7.86 -2.71
N ARG A 3 -49.29 6.50 -2.57
CA ARG A 3 -48.20 5.61 -2.29
C ARG A 3 -48.03 4.59 -3.40
N ILE A 4 -46.86 4.58 -3.99
CA ILE A 4 -46.53 3.72 -5.11
C ILE A 4 -45.25 2.95 -4.78
N LEU A 5 -45.29 1.61 -4.88
CA LEU A 5 -44.12 0.77 -4.84
C LEU A 5 -43.90 0.15 -6.23
N GLU A 6 -42.74 0.43 -6.82
CA GLU A 6 -42.35 -0.16 -8.10
C GLU A 6 -41.24 -1.22 -7.85
N ILE A 7 -41.39 -2.39 -8.46
CA ILE A 7 -40.35 -3.43 -8.48
C ILE A 7 -40.10 -3.83 -9.95
N GLY A 8 -38.90 -3.50 -10.44
CA GLY A 8 -38.60 -3.61 -11.86
C GLY A 8 -39.47 -2.66 -12.68
N GLU A 9 -40.27 -3.19 -13.56
CA GLU A 9 -41.23 -2.44 -14.41
C GLU A 9 -42.68 -2.53 -13.89
N TYR A 10 -42.88 -3.11 -12.70
CA TYR A 10 -44.19 -3.40 -12.17
C TYR A 10 -44.54 -2.56 -10.97
N GLN A 11 -45.72 -1.98 -10.98
CA GLN A 11 -46.32 -1.32 -9.80
C GLN A 11 -46.96 -2.38 -8.90
N ILE A 12 -46.52 -2.46 -7.65
CA ILE A 12 -46.97 -3.39 -6.63
C ILE A 12 -48.21 -2.81 -5.92
N GLU A 13 -49.24 -3.61 -5.72
CA GLU A 13 -50.38 -3.21 -4.95
C GLU A 13 -50.09 -3.25 -3.46
N LEU A 14 -50.28 -2.09 -2.80
CA LEU A 14 -50.18 -1.92 -1.35
C LEU A 14 -51.61 -1.86 -0.79
N MET A 15 -51.86 -2.36 0.42
CA MET A 15 -53.08 -2.07 1.16
C MET A 15 -52.99 -0.65 1.78
N ASP A 16 -54.15 -0.03 2.02
CA ASP A 16 -54.19 1.30 2.64
C ASP A 16 -53.53 1.33 4.03
N GLU A 17 -53.51 0.23 4.71
CA GLU A 17 -52.89 0.05 6.02
C GLU A 17 -51.41 -0.33 5.98
N ASP A 18 -50.90 -0.77 4.84
CA ASP A 18 -49.51 -1.20 4.71
C ASP A 18 -48.55 -0.03 4.94
N LEU A 19 -47.64 -0.24 5.85
CA LEU A 19 -46.58 0.72 6.17
C LEU A 19 -45.30 0.31 5.49
N VAL A 20 -44.60 1.25 4.89
CA VAL A 20 -43.25 1.07 4.35
C VAL A 20 -42.29 1.84 5.24
N PRO A 21 -41.84 1.21 6.36
CA PRO A 21 -40.98 1.92 7.31
C PRO A 21 -39.58 2.07 6.78
N VAL A 22 -39.16 3.30 6.49
CA VAL A 22 -37.85 3.64 5.93
C VAL A 22 -36.93 4.15 7.02
N THR A 23 -35.73 3.62 7.07
CA THR A 23 -34.65 4.08 7.97
C THR A 23 -33.50 4.63 7.13
N LYS A 24 -33.10 5.88 7.45
CA LYS A 24 -31.93 6.53 6.90
C LYS A 24 -30.97 6.83 8.05
N SER A 25 -29.75 6.30 8.00
CA SER A 25 -28.75 6.53 9.05
C SER A 25 -27.42 6.94 8.45
N VAL A 26 -26.69 7.79 9.20
CA VAL A 26 -25.26 8.01 8.96
C VAL A 26 -24.52 6.81 9.52
N TYR A 27 -23.44 6.50 8.88
CA TYR A 27 -22.47 5.54 9.36
C TYR A 27 -22.07 5.77 10.81
N ASP A 28 -21.93 4.68 11.55
CA ASP A 28 -21.31 4.77 12.86
C ASP A 28 -19.90 5.34 12.70
N VAL A 29 -19.70 6.57 13.14
CA VAL A 29 -18.40 7.26 13.15
C VAL A 29 -17.34 6.42 13.86
N GLN A 30 -17.77 5.55 14.76
CA GLN A 30 -16.96 4.70 15.60
C GLN A 30 -16.59 3.37 14.93
N ASP A 31 -17.33 2.94 13.91
CA ASP A 31 -17.08 1.67 13.23
C ASP A 31 -17.17 1.76 11.70
N PRO A 32 -16.07 2.11 11.04
CA PRO A 32 -16.02 2.12 9.57
C PRO A 32 -16.38 0.77 8.92
N ASN A 33 -16.38 -0.33 9.69
CA ASN A 33 -16.73 -1.66 9.17
C ASN A 33 -18.24 -1.93 9.13
N GLN A 34 -19.04 -1.16 9.89
CA GLN A 34 -20.49 -1.37 10.02
C GLN A 34 -21.31 -0.35 9.22
N ARG A 35 -20.84 0.02 8.05
CA ARG A 35 -21.55 0.99 7.20
C ARG A 35 -22.83 0.38 6.65
N LYS A 36 -23.96 0.76 7.24
CA LYS A 36 -25.30 0.36 6.78
C LYS A 36 -25.76 1.27 5.65
N SER A 37 -26.39 0.72 4.64
CA SER A 37 -27.15 1.51 3.66
C SER A 37 -28.51 1.89 4.23
N HIS A 38 -29.19 2.85 3.59
CA HIS A 38 -30.61 3.07 3.82
C HIS A 38 -31.36 1.76 3.58
N PHE A 39 -32.38 1.46 4.37
CA PHE A 39 -33.16 0.23 4.21
C PHE A 39 -34.58 0.43 4.70
N THR A 40 -35.49 -0.45 4.25
CA THR A 40 -36.79 -0.59 4.89
C THR A 40 -36.77 -1.72 5.92
N LYS A 41 -37.62 -1.61 6.94
CA LYS A 41 -38.03 -2.82 7.65
C LYS A 41 -38.87 -3.70 6.71
N THR A 42 -39.27 -4.87 7.20
CA THR A 42 -40.12 -5.78 6.42
C THR A 42 -41.40 -5.10 6.02
N ILE A 43 -41.65 -5.05 4.72
CA ILE A 43 -42.91 -4.60 4.09
C ILE A 43 -43.74 -5.86 3.90
N VAL A 44 -44.97 -5.83 4.38
CA VAL A 44 -45.92 -6.93 4.17
C VAL A 44 -46.85 -6.55 3.02
N LEU A 45 -46.90 -7.37 1.99
CA LEU A 45 -47.67 -7.15 0.79
C LEU A 45 -48.79 -8.18 0.67
N PRO A 46 -50.01 -7.79 0.24
CA PRO A 46 -51.15 -8.72 0.06
C PRO A 46 -50.95 -9.60 -1.17
N SER A 47 -51.58 -10.77 -1.17
CA SER A 47 -51.68 -11.63 -2.33
C SER A 47 -52.76 -11.12 -3.30
N SER A 48 -52.53 -9.96 -3.88
CA SER A 48 -53.37 -9.43 -4.95
C SER A 48 -53.09 -10.14 -6.27
N ARG A 49 -53.95 -9.94 -7.26
CA ARG A 49 -53.74 -10.52 -8.60
C ARG A 49 -52.44 -10.02 -9.22
N VAL A 50 -52.11 -8.73 -9.04
CA VAL A 50 -50.86 -8.12 -9.58
C VAL A 50 -49.66 -8.66 -8.82
N ASN A 51 -49.67 -8.66 -7.49
CA ASN A 51 -48.58 -9.14 -6.70
C ASN A 51 -48.28 -10.65 -6.92
N ASN A 52 -49.34 -11.44 -7.00
CA ASN A 52 -49.22 -12.89 -7.34
C ASN A 52 -48.61 -13.09 -8.74
N GLN A 53 -48.90 -12.20 -9.70
CA GLN A 53 -48.31 -12.26 -11.02
C GLN A 53 -46.82 -11.86 -11.00
N VAL A 54 -46.45 -10.82 -10.27
CA VAL A 54 -45.04 -10.35 -10.15
C VAL A 54 -44.20 -11.42 -9.45
N PHE A 55 -44.67 -11.94 -8.33
CA PHE A 55 -43.95 -13.00 -7.60
C PHE A 55 -44.15 -14.40 -8.15
N SER A 56 -44.79 -14.51 -9.35
CA SER A 56 -44.83 -15.73 -10.19
C SER A 56 -45.22 -17.01 -9.46
N GLY A 57 -46.14 -16.92 -8.47
CA GLY A 57 -46.59 -18.08 -7.76
C GLY A 57 -45.59 -18.76 -6.82
N TYR A 58 -44.54 -18.10 -6.40
CA TYR A 58 -43.55 -18.60 -5.39
C TYR A 58 -44.20 -19.10 -4.09
N PHE A 59 -45.48 -18.74 -3.86
CA PHE A 59 -46.25 -19.24 -2.75
C PHE A 59 -46.65 -20.72 -2.88
N ASP A 60 -46.50 -21.31 -4.05
CA ASP A 60 -46.73 -22.72 -4.27
C ASP A 60 -45.43 -23.50 -4.32
N ALA A 61 -45.15 -24.28 -3.28
CA ALA A 61 -43.92 -25.03 -3.16
C ALA A 61 -43.74 -26.11 -4.26
N SER A 62 -44.79 -26.40 -5.04
CA SER A 62 -44.74 -27.34 -6.15
C SER A 62 -44.29 -26.72 -7.48
N MET A 63 -44.25 -25.37 -7.53
CA MET A 63 -43.83 -24.65 -8.73
C MET A 63 -42.33 -24.74 -8.92
N PHE A 64 -41.91 -25.28 -10.05
CA PHE A 64 -40.53 -25.28 -10.50
C PHE A 64 -40.36 -24.30 -11.66
N ILE A 65 -39.46 -23.35 -11.51
CA ILE A 65 -39.02 -22.48 -12.60
C ILE A 65 -38.01 -23.29 -13.42
N SER A 66 -38.44 -23.80 -14.57
CA SER A 66 -37.54 -24.49 -15.48
C SER A 66 -36.65 -23.48 -16.20
N SER A 67 -35.35 -23.71 -16.21
CA SER A 67 -34.36 -22.90 -16.94
C SER A 67 -34.55 -22.82 -18.45
N ASN A 68 -35.52 -23.60 -19.01
CA ASN A 68 -35.78 -23.68 -20.44
C ASN A 68 -37.10 -23.02 -20.85
N VAL A 69 -37.82 -22.36 -19.95
CA VAL A 69 -39.05 -21.66 -20.30
C VAL A 69 -38.71 -20.21 -20.66
N GLN A 70 -39.14 -19.79 -21.83
CA GLN A 70 -39.01 -18.46 -22.41
C GLN A 70 -39.77 -17.34 -21.63
N PHE A 71 -40.30 -17.66 -20.45
CA PHE A 71 -40.89 -16.76 -19.49
C PHE A 71 -39.95 -16.61 -18.31
N ASP A 72 -39.12 -15.53 -18.36
CA ASP A 72 -38.42 -15.09 -17.18
C ASP A 72 -39.49 -14.65 -16.16
N PRO A 73 -39.53 -15.27 -14.95
CA PRO A 73 -40.48 -14.79 -13.94
C PRO A 73 -40.21 -13.31 -13.66
N PHE A 74 -41.28 -12.53 -13.54
CA PHE A 74 -41.17 -11.08 -13.36
C PHE A 74 -40.30 -10.69 -12.16
N TYR A 75 -40.18 -11.56 -11.17
CA TYR A 75 -39.31 -11.41 -10.04
C TYR A 75 -38.46 -12.67 -9.87
N ASN A 76 -37.12 -12.49 -9.76
CA ASN A 76 -36.20 -13.58 -9.50
C ASN A 76 -35.51 -13.35 -8.14
N PRO A 77 -35.76 -14.19 -7.11
CA PRO A 77 -35.21 -14.00 -5.78
C PRO A 77 -33.69 -14.16 -5.72
N THR A 78 -33.06 -14.70 -6.76
CA THR A 78 -31.61 -14.83 -6.85
C THR A 78 -30.93 -13.66 -7.55
N LYS A 79 -31.74 -12.75 -8.12
CA LYS A 79 -31.23 -11.55 -8.81
C LYS A 79 -31.68 -10.29 -8.09
N LYS A 80 -30.88 -9.24 -8.16
CA LYS A 80 -31.23 -7.92 -7.69
C LYS A 80 -32.28 -7.31 -8.64
N VAL A 81 -33.45 -7.02 -8.13
CA VAL A 81 -34.50 -6.32 -8.88
C VAL A 81 -34.63 -4.91 -8.27
N LYS A 82 -34.47 -3.89 -9.12
CA LYS A 82 -34.61 -2.50 -8.69
C LYS A 82 -35.99 -2.25 -8.10
N ALA A 83 -36.06 -1.54 -6.99
CA ALA A 83 -37.29 -1.15 -6.33
C ALA A 83 -37.23 0.32 -5.91
N THR A 84 -38.33 1.04 -6.13
CA THR A 84 -38.47 2.44 -5.71
C THR A 84 -39.80 2.60 -5.03
N TYR A 85 -39.78 3.19 -3.82
CA TYR A 85 -41.00 3.55 -3.11
C TYR A 85 -41.22 5.07 -3.17
N TYR A 86 -42.38 5.44 -3.65
CA TYR A 86 -42.81 6.83 -3.81
C TYR A 86 -43.93 7.18 -2.83
N GLU A 87 -43.86 8.39 -2.28
CA GLU A 87 -44.97 9.04 -1.60
C GLU A 87 -45.23 10.42 -2.24
N ASP A 88 -46.49 10.69 -2.58
CA ASP A 88 -46.90 11.93 -3.28
C ASP A 88 -46.00 12.18 -4.52
N SER A 89 -45.71 11.14 -5.30
CA SER A 89 -44.84 11.18 -6.49
C SER A 89 -43.34 11.48 -6.23
N LEU A 90 -42.91 11.55 -4.98
CA LEU A 90 -41.52 11.76 -4.60
C LEU A 90 -40.89 10.44 -4.18
N PRO A 91 -39.73 10.06 -4.70
CA PRO A 91 -39.03 8.85 -4.28
C PRO A 91 -38.48 9.01 -2.85
N VAL A 92 -38.93 8.14 -1.95
CA VAL A 92 -38.53 8.11 -0.53
C VAL A 92 -37.34 7.19 -0.34
N ILE A 93 -37.36 6.05 -1.02
CA ILE A 93 -36.20 5.13 -1.06
C ILE A 93 -36.11 4.47 -2.43
N THR A 94 -34.91 4.40 -2.95
CA THR A 94 -34.54 3.63 -4.15
C THR A 94 -33.48 2.61 -3.78
N GLY A 95 -33.62 1.40 -4.30
CA GLY A 95 -32.71 0.29 -4.00
C GLY A 95 -33.11 -0.99 -4.68
N TYR A 96 -32.89 -2.11 -4.00
CA TYR A 96 -33.21 -3.45 -4.51
C TYR A 96 -34.12 -4.19 -3.56
N ALA A 97 -35.17 -4.81 -4.13
CA ALA A 97 -36.12 -5.62 -3.40
C ALA A 97 -35.56 -7.02 -3.13
N GLN A 98 -35.71 -7.47 -1.91
CA GLN A 98 -35.48 -8.86 -1.52
C GLN A 98 -36.75 -9.44 -0.90
N LEU A 99 -37.30 -10.48 -1.51
CA LEU A 99 -38.37 -11.27 -0.92
C LEU A 99 -37.75 -12.15 0.19
N VAL A 100 -38.19 -11.90 1.43
CA VAL A 100 -37.63 -12.58 2.62
C VAL A 100 -38.43 -13.83 2.95
N ASN A 101 -39.78 -13.67 3.05
CA ASN A 101 -40.69 -14.76 3.38
C ASN A 101 -41.98 -14.69 2.56
N ILE A 102 -42.65 -15.79 2.48
CA ILE A 102 -44.04 -15.90 2.00
C ILE A 102 -44.82 -16.64 3.09
N ASN A 103 -45.71 -15.91 3.75
CA ASN A 103 -46.56 -16.45 4.79
C ASN A 103 -47.86 -16.93 4.20
N LYS A 104 -48.16 -18.22 4.34
CA LYS A 104 -49.38 -18.80 3.78
C LYS A 104 -50.23 -19.45 4.88
N THR A 105 -51.45 -19.00 5.03
CA THR A 105 -52.48 -19.61 5.84
C THR A 105 -53.56 -20.19 4.93
N LYS A 106 -54.64 -20.72 5.49
CA LYS A 106 -55.77 -21.21 4.65
C LYS A 106 -56.49 -20.11 3.91
N GLU A 107 -56.46 -18.91 4.44
CA GLU A 107 -57.26 -17.75 3.99
C GLU A 107 -56.46 -16.56 3.45
N LEU A 108 -55.13 -16.53 3.78
CA LEU A 108 -54.28 -15.37 3.50
C LEU A 108 -52.92 -15.83 3.00
N ILE A 109 -52.42 -15.14 1.98
CA ILE A 109 -51.03 -15.19 1.54
C ILE A 109 -50.47 -13.81 1.64
N GLU A 110 -49.31 -13.67 2.26
CA GLU A 110 -48.58 -12.40 2.43
C GLU A 110 -47.13 -12.59 1.95
N TYR A 111 -46.60 -11.55 1.29
CA TYR A 111 -45.23 -11.47 0.86
C TYR A 111 -44.48 -10.50 1.76
N GLU A 112 -43.40 -10.96 2.39
CA GLU A 112 -42.52 -10.14 3.20
C GLU A 112 -41.30 -9.70 2.36
N LEU A 113 -41.16 -8.42 2.17
CA LEU A 113 -40.15 -7.78 1.34
C LEU A 113 -39.32 -6.77 2.15
N ILE A 114 -38.03 -6.68 1.82
CA ILE A 114 -37.13 -5.62 2.29
C ILE A 114 -36.51 -4.92 1.09
N ILE A 115 -36.44 -3.59 1.13
CA ILE A 115 -35.70 -2.80 0.14
C ILE A 115 -34.40 -2.35 0.78
N TYR A 116 -33.27 -2.74 0.17
CA TYR A 116 -31.94 -2.29 0.53
C TYR A 116 -31.52 -1.17 -0.42
N GLY A 117 -31.04 -0.06 0.14
CA GLY A 117 -30.55 1.07 -0.66
C GLY A 117 -29.28 0.74 -1.46
N GLU A 118 -29.00 1.58 -2.42
CA GLU A 118 -27.95 1.37 -3.45
C GLU A 118 -26.53 1.35 -2.90
N ASN A 119 -26.26 1.87 -1.69
CA ASN A 119 -24.93 1.88 -1.08
C ASN A 119 -24.31 0.49 -0.92
N ALA A 120 -25.13 -0.54 -0.76
CA ALA A 120 -24.65 -1.90 -0.61
C ALA A 120 -24.05 -2.49 -1.92
N ASP A 121 -24.35 -1.88 -3.07
CA ASP A 121 -24.03 -2.49 -4.35
C ASP A 121 -22.58 -2.41 -4.73
N PHE A 122 -21.94 -1.27 -4.57
CA PHE A 122 -20.52 -1.12 -4.85
C PHE A 122 -19.70 -2.14 -4.04
N PHE A 123 -19.85 -2.14 -2.72
CA PHE A 123 -19.08 -3.05 -1.85
C PHE A 123 -19.38 -4.52 -2.11
N LYS A 124 -20.63 -4.85 -2.47
CA LYS A 124 -21.00 -6.22 -2.83
C LYS A 124 -20.43 -6.62 -4.18
N THR A 125 -20.34 -5.70 -5.13
CA THR A 125 -19.77 -5.95 -6.46
C THR A 125 -18.28 -6.23 -6.39
N ILE A 126 -17.54 -5.54 -5.53
CA ILE A 126 -16.10 -5.73 -5.34
C ILE A 126 -15.76 -6.78 -4.28
N GLU A 127 -16.77 -7.32 -3.58
CA GLU A 127 -16.57 -8.37 -2.57
C GLU A 127 -16.05 -9.65 -3.21
N GLY A 128 -14.94 -10.16 -2.70
CA GLY A 128 -14.30 -11.37 -3.22
C GLY A 128 -13.42 -11.17 -4.46
N ARG A 129 -13.50 -10.04 -5.16
CA ARG A 129 -12.56 -9.71 -6.23
C ARG A 129 -11.19 -9.37 -5.64
N LYS A 130 -10.12 -9.87 -6.26
CA LYS A 130 -8.74 -9.59 -5.86
C LYS A 130 -8.22 -8.35 -6.58
N LEU A 131 -7.17 -7.72 -6.05
CA LEU A 131 -6.49 -6.65 -6.77
C LEU A 131 -5.88 -7.17 -8.09
N SER A 132 -5.38 -8.41 -8.10
CA SER A 132 -4.85 -9.06 -9.29
C SER A 132 -5.88 -9.31 -10.41
N ASP A 133 -7.17 -9.17 -10.13
CA ASP A 133 -8.24 -9.32 -11.11
C ASP A 133 -8.47 -8.04 -11.95
N LEU A 134 -7.84 -6.91 -11.55
CA LEU A 134 -7.90 -5.65 -12.30
C LEU A 134 -7.17 -5.79 -13.63
N ASP A 135 -7.65 -5.13 -14.67
CA ASP A 135 -6.93 -5.02 -15.95
C ASP A 135 -6.01 -3.79 -15.96
N LEU A 136 -4.72 -4.04 -15.76
CA LEU A 136 -3.65 -3.05 -15.84
C LEU A 136 -2.71 -3.31 -17.03
N SER A 137 -3.13 -4.10 -18.02
CA SER A 137 -2.32 -4.46 -19.20
C SER A 137 -1.84 -3.24 -20.00
N GLU A 138 -2.52 -2.11 -19.90
CA GLU A 138 -2.09 -0.84 -20.48
C GLU A 138 -0.74 -0.32 -19.96
N PHE A 139 -0.31 -0.80 -18.79
CA PHE A 139 0.95 -0.44 -18.15
C PHE A 139 2.06 -1.48 -18.38
N ASP A 140 1.79 -2.55 -19.13
CA ASP A 140 2.82 -3.52 -19.49
C ASP A 140 3.94 -2.86 -20.27
N HIS A 141 5.17 -3.16 -19.92
CA HIS A 141 6.34 -2.47 -20.48
C HIS A 141 7.60 -3.32 -20.42
N VAL A 142 8.60 -2.91 -21.19
CA VAL A 142 9.91 -3.55 -21.19
C VAL A 142 10.71 -3.07 -19.96
N TYR A 143 11.23 -4.00 -19.17
CA TYR A 143 12.00 -3.73 -17.95
C TYR A 143 13.42 -3.28 -18.29
N THR A 144 13.62 -1.98 -18.44
CA THR A 144 14.88 -1.37 -18.83
C THR A 144 15.24 -0.18 -17.96
N GLN A 145 16.52 0.19 -17.97
CA GLN A 145 17.02 1.39 -17.30
C GLN A 145 16.24 2.65 -17.72
N SER A 146 15.96 2.81 -19.03
CA SER A 146 15.24 3.97 -19.56
C SER A 146 13.79 4.00 -19.09
N GLN A 147 13.12 2.85 -19.02
CA GLN A 147 11.73 2.74 -18.58
C GLN A 147 11.60 3.02 -17.09
N ILE A 148 12.51 2.47 -16.28
CA ILE A 148 12.59 2.80 -14.84
C ILE A 148 12.78 4.30 -14.65
N ALA A 149 13.76 4.89 -15.34
CA ALA A 149 14.05 6.33 -15.23
C ALA A 149 12.88 7.21 -15.71
N SER A 150 12.15 6.80 -16.75
CA SER A 150 10.97 7.53 -17.23
C SER A 150 9.83 7.50 -16.21
N SER A 151 9.67 6.39 -15.49
CA SER A 151 8.61 6.24 -14.48
C SER A 151 8.73 7.24 -13.32
N TRP A 152 9.91 7.78 -13.07
CA TRP A 152 10.13 8.73 -11.98
C TRP A 152 9.40 10.08 -12.17
N SER A 153 8.98 10.37 -13.41
CA SER A 153 8.14 11.52 -13.74
C SER A 153 6.65 11.20 -13.81
N ASN A 154 6.26 9.94 -13.60
CA ASN A 154 4.86 9.55 -13.63
C ASN A 154 4.08 10.17 -12.46
N ALA A 155 2.84 10.56 -12.75
CA ALA A 155 1.85 10.99 -11.74
C ALA A 155 0.68 10.00 -11.59
N SER A 156 0.70 8.90 -12.35
CA SER A 156 -0.30 7.82 -12.36
C SER A 156 0.32 6.53 -12.90
N GLY A 157 -0.41 5.43 -12.83
CA GLY A 157 0.06 4.11 -13.23
C GLY A 157 1.01 3.54 -12.18
N TYR A 158 2.30 3.60 -12.47
CA TYR A 158 3.34 3.02 -11.64
C TYR A 158 4.60 3.87 -11.57
N VAL A 159 5.45 3.54 -10.59
CA VAL A 159 6.78 4.12 -10.40
C VAL A 159 7.73 3.08 -9.83
N TYR A 160 9.02 3.25 -10.09
CA TYR A 160 10.12 2.45 -9.54
C TYR A 160 10.93 3.29 -8.53
N PRO A 161 10.52 3.38 -7.27
CA PRO A 161 11.26 4.16 -6.26
C PRO A 161 12.51 3.42 -5.79
N GLN A 162 13.43 4.15 -5.18
CA GLN A 162 14.59 3.58 -4.54
C GLN A 162 14.25 3.00 -3.16
N VAL A 163 14.14 1.67 -3.08
CA VAL A 163 13.89 0.92 -1.84
C VAL A 163 14.94 -0.17 -1.72
N LYS A 164 15.62 -0.26 -0.59
CA LYS A 164 16.54 -1.38 -0.34
C LYS A 164 15.77 -2.66 -0.07
N ASN A 165 15.79 -3.58 -1.02
CA ASN A 165 15.04 -4.84 -1.01
C ASN A 165 15.91 -6.08 -0.88
N GLY A 166 17.21 -5.93 -0.58
CA GLY A 166 18.17 -7.03 -0.41
C GLY A 166 18.79 -7.56 -1.68
N ARG A 167 18.49 -6.98 -2.83
CA ARG A 167 19.09 -7.36 -4.12
C ARG A 167 20.38 -6.62 -4.43
N GLN A 168 20.60 -5.47 -3.80
CA GLN A 168 21.80 -4.66 -4.04
C GLN A 168 23.03 -5.44 -3.64
N THR A 169 23.97 -5.57 -4.58
CA THR A 169 25.28 -6.16 -4.36
C THR A 169 26.34 -5.12 -4.72
N ASP A 170 27.33 -4.99 -3.88
CA ASP A 170 28.49 -4.15 -4.21
C ASP A 170 29.16 -4.66 -5.48
N ILE A 171 29.50 -3.74 -6.36
CA ILE A 171 30.21 -4.06 -7.60
C ILE A 171 31.67 -3.73 -7.43
N ILE A 172 32.54 -4.69 -7.79
CA ILE A 172 33.98 -4.49 -7.85
C ILE A 172 34.39 -4.30 -9.31
N VAL A 173 34.85 -3.09 -9.65
CA VAL A 173 35.42 -2.79 -10.96
C VAL A 173 36.90 -2.49 -10.78
N ASN A 174 37.77 -3.30 -11.42
CA ASN A 174 39.24 -3.15 -11.34
C ASN A 174 39.77 -3.04 -9.90
N THR A 175 39.29 -3.89 -9.00
CA THR A 175 39.64 -3.91 -7.56
C THR A 175 39.05 -2.73 -6.73
N ILE A 176 38.30 -1.82 -7.32
CA ILE A 176 37.62 -0.75 -6.61
C ILE A 176 36.17 -1.15 -6.37
N GLN A 177 35.77 -1.19 -5.09
CA GLN A 177 34.39 -1.40 -4.70
C GLN A 177 33.61 -0.11 -5.01
N ILE A 178 32.61 -0.22 -5.91
CA ILE A 178 31.69 0.88 -6.22
C ILE A 178 30.48 0.68 -5.31
N LYS A 179 30.38 1.54 -4.32
CA LYS A 179 29.22 1.62 -3.45
C LYS A 179 28.11 2.42 -4.12
N ASP A 180 26.84 2.13 -3.74
CA ASP A 180 25.64 2.77 -4.31
C ASP A 180 25.48 2.66 -5.83
N TYR A 181 25.88 1.54 -6.38
CA TYR A 181 25.52 1.17 -7.73
C TYR A 181 24.17 0.43 -7.71
N TRP A 182 23.21 0.95 -8.47
CA TRP A 182 21.89 0.36 -8.62
C TRP A 182 21.71 -0.23 -10.01
N LYS A 183 21.25 -1.47 -10.05
CA LYS A 183 20.93 -2.19 -11.27
C LYS A 183 19.41 -2.09 -11.55
N VAL A 184 19.03 -2.36 -12.78
CA VAL A 184 17.62 -2.49 -13.15
C VAL A 184 16.90 -3.46 -12.21
N ASN A 185 17.50 -4.61 -11.91
CA ASN A 185 16.91 -5.64 -11.05
C ASN A 185 16.81 -5.27 -9.56
N ASP A 186 17.37 -4.13 -9.15
CA ASP A 186 17.28 -3.64 -7.77
C ASP A 186 16.01 -2.84 -7.51
N PHE A 187 15.26 -2.51 -8.57
CA PHE A 187 14.04 -1.72 -8.46
C PHE A 187 12.79 -2.60 -8.48
N ASP A 188 11.86 -2.32 -7.58
CA ASP A 188 10.53 -2.91 -7.55
C ASP A 188 9.49 -1.90 -8.04
N LEU A 189 8.46 -2.42 -8.70
CA LEU A 189 7.34 -1.61 -9.17
C LEU A 189 6.37 -1.30 -8.02
N TRP A 190 5.97 -0.05 -7.92
CA TRP A 190 4.94 0.46 -7.03
C TRP A 190 3.83 1.11 -7.85
N PHE A 191 2.59 0.87 -7.45
CA PHE A 191 1.40 1.41 -8.13
C PHE A 191 0.96 2.71 -7.45
N PHE A 192 0.56 3.70 -8.24
CA PHE A 192 -0.16 4.84 -7.67
C PHE A 192 -1.52 4.37 -7.15
N VAL A 193 -1.80 4.70 -5.89
CA VAL A 193 -3.05 4.31 -5.21
C VAL A 193 -4.28 4.81 -5.98
N LYS A 194 -4.21 6.04 -6.51
CA LYS A 194 -5.30 6.61 -7.30
C LYS A 194 -5.58 5.80 -8.57
N THR A 195 -4.57 5.27 -9.23
CA THR A 195 -4.76 4.42 -10.41
C THR A 195 -5.53 3.14 -10.07
N LEU A 196 -5.15 2.45 -8.99
CA LEU A 196 -5.87 1.26 -8.53
C LEU A 196 -7.29 1.60 -8.08
N TRP A 197 -7.45 2.71 -7.38
CA TRP A 197 -8.75 3.21 -6.95
C TRP A 197 -9.67 3.46 -8.15
N ASP A 198 -9.21 4.21 -9.15
CA ASP A 198 -9.99 4.55 -10.35
C ASP A 198 -10.41 3.28 -11.11
N LYS A 199 -9.50 2.33 -11.29
CA LYS A 199 -9.77 1.05 -11.96
C LYS A 199 -10.81 0.21 -11.22
N ILE A 200 -10.74 0.14 -9.87
CA ILE A 200 -11.72 -0.58 -9.06
C ILE A 200 -13.13 -0.01 -9.30
N TRP A 201 -13.29 1.32 -9.29
CA TRP A 201 -14.57 1.96 -9.52
C TRP A 201 -15.07 1.78 -10.95
N GLU A 202 -14.20 1.94 -11.93
CA GLU A 202 -14.51 1.80 -13.35
C GLU A 202 -14.96 0.36 -13.69
N GLU A 203 -14.19 -0.64 -13.30
CA GLU A 203 -14.49 -2.05 -13.58
C GLU A 203 -15.68 -2.60 -12.77
N ALA A 204 -15.97 -1.98 -11.62
CA ALA A 204 -17.18 -2.26 -10.88
C ALA A 204 -18.43 -1.65 -11.54
N GLY A 205 -18.28 -0.75 -12.53
CA GLY A 205 -19.36 -0.08 -13.23
C GLY A 205 -19.98 1.10 -12.49
N PHE A 206 -19.22 1.69 -11.54
CA PHE A 206 -19.64 2.83 -10.75
C PHE A 206 -18.76 4.05 -11.00
N ARG A 207 -19.27 5.22 -10.64
CA ARG A 207 -18.52 6.47 -10.65
C ARG A 207 -18.47 7.09 -9.27
N TYR A 208 -17.52 7.97 -9.04
CA TYR A 208 -17.43 8.73 -7.81
C TYR A 208 -17.07 10.19 -8.08
N TYR A 209 -17.43 11.03 -7.12
CA TYR A 209 -16.98 12.41 -7.00
C TYR A 209 -16.25 12.58 -5.68
N SER A 210 -15.09 13.21 -5.69
CA SER A 210 -14.32 13.51 -4.49
C SER A 210 -13.31 14.61 -4.77
N ASP A 211 -13.33 15.66 -3.97
CA ASP A 211 -12.29 16.68 -3.98
C ASP A 211 -11.02 16.15 -3.32
N PHE A 212 -11.17 15.34 -2.27
CA PHE A 212 -10.06 14.77 -1.52
C PHE A 212 -9.19 13.83 -2.35
N ILE A 213 -9.80 12.88 -3.07
CA ILE A 213 -9.06 11.91 -3.91
C ILE A 213 -8.33 12.61 -5.07
N ASN A 214 -8.76 13.82 -5.42
CA ASN A 214 -8.12 14.64 -6.43
C ASN A 214 -7.03 15.58 -5.88
N THR A 215 -6.78 15.59 -4.56
CA THR A 215 -5.68 16.38 -3.98
C THR A 215 -4.32 15.86 -4.41
N ASP A 216 -3.33 16.74 -4.40
CA ASP A 216 -1.95 16.36 -4.74
C ASP A 216 -1.37 15.36 -3.74
N ALA A 217 -1.74 15.47 -2.47
CA ALA A 217 -1.32 14.52 -1.44
C ALA A 217 -1.84 13.10 -1.74
N PHE A 218 -3.14 12.94 -2.06
CA PHE A 218 -3.69 11.62 -2.37
C PHE A 218 -3.06 11.03 -3.65
N LYS A 219 -2.82 11.85 -4.67
CA LYS A 219 -2.18 11.43 -5.92
C LYS A 219 -0.74 10.94 -5.76
N LYS A 220 -0.04 11.41 -4.71
CA LYS A 220 1.31 10.96 -4.38
C LYS A 220 1.35 9.60 -3.68
N LEU A 221 0.23 9.07 -3.22
CA LEU A 221 0.20 7.76 -2.57
C LEU A 221 0.59 6.67 -3.53
N VAL A 222 1.52 5.81 -3.10
CA VAL A 222 1.94 4.62 -3.83
C VAL A 222 1.80 3.38 -2.98
N TYR A 223 1.49 2.27 -3.63
CA TYR A 223 1.21 0.98 -3.04
C TYR A 223 2.10 -0.10 -3.65
N LYS A 224 2.59 -1.00 -2.82
CA LYS A 224 3.23 -2.24 -3.25
C LYS A 224 2.50 -3.42 -2.61
N GLY A 225 2.16 -4.41 -3.42
CA GLY A 225 1.65 -5.68 -2.92
C GLY A 225 2.68 -6.42 -2.08
N ASN A 226 2.28 -7.53 -1.50
CA ASN A 226 3.12 -8.43 -0.71
C ASN A 226 3.98 -9.38 -1.55
N SER A 227 4.17 -9.10 -2.85
CA SER A 227 4.99 -9.93 -3.73
C SER A 227 6.48 -9.76 -3.41
N SER A 228 7.24 -10.82 -3.63
CA SER A 228 8.70 -10.87 -3.45
C SER A 228 9.50 -10.04 -4.47
N GLY A 229 8.93 -8.98 -5.01
CA GLY A 229 9.55 -8.08 -5.97
C GLY A 229 9.16 -8.37 -7.42
N MET A 230 10.07 -8.12 -8.35
CA MET A 230 9.85 -8.32 -9.79
C MET A 230 9.92 -9.80 -10.15
N VAL A 231 8.84 -10.55 -9.86
CA VAL A 231 8.76 -12.01 -9.99
C VAL A 231 7.55 -12.40 -10.83
N ARG A 232 7.76 -13.31 -11.77
CA ARG A 232 6.68 -13.89 -12.58
C ARG A 232 5.79 -14.80 -11.76
N PRO A 233 4.52 -14.96 -12.15
CA PRO A 233 3.64 -15.99 -11.59
C PRO A 233 4.22 -17.39 -11.79
N ASP A 234 4.04 -18.27 -10.83
CA ASP A 234 4.49 -19.67 -10.95
C ASP A 234 3.84 -20.38 -12.13
N SER A 235 2.63 -20.00 -12.52
CA SER A 235 1.94 -20.51 -13.71
C SER A 235 2.68 -20.14 -15.00
N GLU A 236 3.12 -18.90 -15.15
CA GLU A 236 3.88 -18.43 -16.33
C GLU A 236 5.20 -19.19 -16.45
N VAL A 237 5.91 -19.36 -15.33
CA VAL A 237 7.18 -20.12 -15.29
C VAL A 237 6.92 -21.58 -15.62
N SER A 238 5.91 -22.20 -15.05
CA SER A 238 5.59 -23.61 -15.30
C SER A 238 5.11 -23.85 -16.74
N ASP A 239 4.36 -22.91 -17.31
CA ASP A 239 3.88 -23.00 -18.70
C ASP A 239 5.01 -22.79 -19.72
N SER A 240 6.06 -22.07 -19.34
CA SER A 240 7.26 -21.89 -20.16
C SER A 240 8.21 -23.09 -20.16
N LEU A 241 7.98 -24.08 -19.31
CA LEU A 241 8.85 -25.25 -19.20
C LEU A 241 8.79 -26.09 -20.48
N VAL A 242 9.96 -26.24 -21.14
CA VAL A 242 10.21 -27.13 -22.26
C VAL A 242 11.16 -28.20 -21.78
N ALA A 243 10.70 -29.43 -21.65
CA ALA A 243 11.45 -30.56 -21.16
C ALA A 243 11.35 -31.74 -22.13
N TYR A 244 12.48 -32.21 -22.60
CA TYR A 244 12.59 -33.33 -23.54
C TYR A 244 13.72 -34.29 -23.14
N GLU A 245 13.53 -35.54 -23.49
CA GLU A 245 14.53 -36.58 -23.34
C GLU A 245 14.80 -37.34 -24.63
N LEU A 246 15.95 -37.94 -24.72
CA LEU A 246 16.28 -38.87 -25.79
C LEU A 246 15.64 -40.23 -25.50
N SER A 247 14.70 -40.65 -26.36
CA SER A 247 14.09 -41.97 -26.26
C SER A 247 15.13 -43.08 -26.47
N THR A 248 15.12 -44.12 -25.65
CA THR A 248 16.05 -45.26 -25.71
C THR A 248 16.03 -46.02 -27.04
N SER A 249 15.07 -45.75 -27.92
CA SER A 249 14.95 -46.33 -29.26
C SER A 249 15.66 -45.55 -30.35
N GLY A 250 16.26 -44.41 -30.02
CA GLY A 250 16.89 -43.51 -30.96
C GLY A 250 18.41 -43.35 -30.75
N PHE A 251 19.17 -44.43 -30.92
CA PHE A 251 20.62 -44.33 -30.97
C PHE A 251 21.02 -43.45 -32.15
N ARG A 252 21.65 -42.33 -31.91
CA ARG A 252 22.22 -41.48 -32.96
C ARG A 252 23.74 -41.38 -32.74
N GLU A 253 24.48 -41.84 -33.69
CA GLU A 253 25.92 -41.71 -33.76
C GLU A 253 26.26 -40.30 -34.26
N TYR A 254 26.89 -39.47 -33.43
CA TYR A 254 27.39 -38.18 -33.82
C TYR A 254 28.85 -38.30 -34.18
N GLN A 255 29.17 -38.51 -35.48
CA GLN A 255 30.53 -38.38 -35.97
C GLN A 255 30.83 -36.91 -36.17
N ILE A 256 31.77 -36.38 -35.40
CA ILE A 256 32.14 -34.97 -35.51
C ILE A 256 33.45 -34.85 -36.24
N ASN A 257 33.40 -34.54 -37.49
CA ASN A 257 34.54 -34.06 -38.27
C ASN A 257 34.69 -32.54 -38.13
N TRP A 258 35.87 -32.14 -37.77
CA TRP A 258 36.32 -30.79 -37.54
C TRP A 258 36.10 -29.90 -38.76
N ASN A 259 34.96 -29.19 -38.90
CA ASN A 259 34.82 -28.11 -39.86
C ASN A 259 33.76 -27.08 -39.35
N SER A 260 34.22 -25.88 -39.04
CA SER A 260 33.47 -24.82 -38.36
C SER A 260 32.26 -24.28 -39.16
N SER A 261 32.11 -24.68 -40.42
CA SER A 261 31.04 -24.12 -41.31
C SER A 261 29.69 -24.85 -41.26
N TYR A 262 29.58 -25.98 -40.50
CA TYR A 262 28.36 -26.84 -40.52
C TYR A 262 27.72 -27.05 -39.19
N ILE A 263 28.00 -26.20 -38.21
CA ILE A 263 27.60 -26.42 -36.83
C ILE A 263 26.08 -26.51 -36.63
N TYR A 264 25.30 -25.57 -37.21
CA TYR A 264 23.85 -25.50 -37.02
C TYR A 264 23.07 -26.64 -37.72
N THR A 265 23.50 -27.07 -38.86
CA THR A 265 22.71 -27.98 -39.72
C THR A 265 22.97 -29.47 -39.54
N ASN A 266 24.19 -29.86 -39.19
CA ASN A 266 24.62 -31.28 -39.22
C ASN A 266 24.87 -31.94 -37.87
N ASN A 267 25.03 -31.16 -36.79
CA ASN A 267 25.44 -31.68 -35.46
C ASN A 267 24.41 -31.38 -34.37
N ALA A 268 23.15 -31.10 -34.74
CA ALA A 268 22.08 -30.81 -33.78
C ALA A 268 21.72 -32.07 -32.98
N LEU A 269 21.74 -31.95 -31.69
CA LEU A 269 21.19 -32.97 -30.79
C LEU A 269 19.65 -32.87 -30.81
N VAL A 270 18.98 -33.92 -31.31
CA VAL A 270 17.52 -33.98 -31.37
C VAL A 270 17.02 -34.91 -30.28
N LEU A 271 16.27 -34.36 -29.32
CA LEU A 271 15.59 -35.11 -28.29
C LEU A 271 14.14 -35.35 -28.76
N ASN A 272 13.67 -36.56 -28.74
CA ASN A 272 12.45 -36.98 -29.43
C ASN A 272 11.33 -37.44 -28.52
N SER A 273 11.53 -37.47 -27.24
CA SER A 273 10.51 -37.82 -26.23
C SER A 273 10.17 -36.61 -25.40
N VAL A 274 8.90 -36.15 -25.50
CA VAL A 274 8.41 -35.00 -24.74
C VAL A 274 8.11 -35.42 -23.30
N ILE A 275 8.53 -34.57 -22.36
CA ILE A 275 8.15 -34.63 -20.96
C ILE A 275 7.10 -33.53 -20.71
N GLN A 276 7.41 -32.32 -21.10
CA GLN A 276 6.52 -31.17 -21.02
C GLN A 276 6.90 -30.14 -22.11
N ASP A 277 5.91 -29.61 -22.81
CA ASP A 277 6.04 -28.50 -23.75
C ASP A 277 4.62 -27.99 -24.08
N ASN A 278 4.07 -27.17 -23.18
CA ASN A 278 2.69 -26.70 -23.29
C ASN A 278 2.48 -25.76 -24.47
N ASN A 279 3.53 -25.05 -24.89
CA ASN A 279 3.49 -24.04 -25.95
C ASN A 279 3.95 -24.56 -27.31
N SER A 280 4.41 -25.81 -27.38
CA SER A 280 5.02 -26.41 -28.57
C SER A 280 6.26 -25.63 -29.07
N ASP A 281 7.08 -25.17 -28.12
CA ASP A 281 8.27 -24.37 -28.40
C ASP A 281 9.42 -25.20 -29.00
N TYR A 282 9.43 -26.52 -28.81
CA TYR A 282 10.44 -27.40 -29.33
C TYR A 282 9.91 -28.40 -30.36
N ASN A 283 10.56 -28.46 -31.50
CA ASN A 283 10.27 -29.45 -32.54
C ASN A 283 11.14 -30.70 -32.40
N SER A 284 10.56 -31.77 -31.91
CA SER A 284 11.22 -33.06 -31.64
C SER A 284 11.70 -33.80 -32.91
N THR A 285 11.31 -33.36 -34.12
CA THR A 285 11.78 -33.91 -35.36
C THR A 285 13.04 -33.19 -35.87
N THR A 286 13.07 -31.87 -35.77
CA THR A 286 14.15 -31.03 -36.28
C THR A 286 15.17 -30.61 -35.23
N GLY A 287 14.84 -30.78 -33.96
CA GLY A 287 15.67 -30.34 -32.82
C GLY A 287 15.72 -28.80 -32.66
N VAL A 288 14.70 -28.08 -33.21
CA VAL A 288 14.61 -26.63 -33.13
C VAL A 288 13.79 -26.20 -31.94
N LEU A 289 14.39 -25.38 -31.11
CA LEU A 289 13.71 -24.63 -30.03
C LEU A 289 13.37 -23.25 -30.57
N THR A 290 12.12 -22.84 -30.41
CA THR A 290 11.62 -21.52 -30.80
C THR A 290 10.78 -20.97 -29.65
N PRO A 291 11.40 -20.27 -28.68
CA PRO A 291 10.70 -19.73 -27.53
C PRO A 291 9.58 -18.78 -27.98
N ASN A 292 8.45 -18.82 -27.28
CA ASN A 292 7.32 -17.94 -27.54
C ASN A 292 7.43 -16.58 -26.81
N GLN A 293 8.38 -16.46 -25.88
CA GLN A 293 8.61 -15.23 -25.12
C GLN A 293 10.07 -14.80 -25.13
N ASP A 294 10.29 -13.48 -25.14
CA ASP A 294 11.61 -12.91 -24.86
C ASP A 294 11.87 -12.99 -23.36
N GLY A 295 13.07 -13.43 -22.95
CA GLY A 295 13.40 -13.44 -21.54
C GLY A 295 14.71 -14.12 -21.20
N GLU A 296 15.02 -14.07 -19.92
CA GLU A 296 16.10 -14.88 -19.34
C GLU A 296 15.56 -16.27 -19.00
N TYR A 297 16.32 -17.28 -19.35
CA TYR A 297 15.98 -18.69 -19.19
C TYR A 297 17.00 -19.41 -18.32
N ASP A 298 16.52 -20.37 -17.56
CA ASP A 298 17.33 -21.34 -16.85
C ASP A 298 17.33 -22.67 -17.59
N PHE A 299 18.48 -23.26 -17.71
CA PHE A 299 18.72 -24.48 -18.46
C PHE A 299 19.38 -25.55 -17.60
N TYR A 300 18.77 -26.71 -17.60
CA TYR A 300 19.29 -27.92 -16.96
C TYR A 300 19.50 -28.99 -18.01
N PHE A 301 20.67 -29.59 -18.02
CA PHE A 301 21.04 -30.63 -19.00
C PHE A 301 21.75 -31.81 -18.34
N THR A 302 21.29 -32.99 -18.72
CA THR A 302 21.95 -34.24 -18.34
C THR A 302 22.18 -35.11 -19.56
N CYS A 303 23.32 -35.75 -19.68
CA CYS A 303 23.51 -36.74 -20.71
C CYS A 303 24.58 -37.80 -20.29
N SER A 304 24.56 -38.92 -21.00
CA SER A 304 25.52 -39.99 -20.82
C SER A 304 26.24 -40.27 -22.16
N PRO A 305 27.22 -39.43 -22.49
CA PRO A 305 28.02 -39.71 -23.69
C PRO A 305 28.86 -40.98 -23.54
N VAL A 306 28.84 -41.80 -24.58
CA VAL A 306 29.73 -42.94 -24.75
C VAL A 306 30.90 -42.53 -25.65
N ILE A 307 32.06 -42.52 -25.09
CA ILE A 307 33.32 -42.07 -25.73
C ILE A 307 34.05 -43.30 -26.23
N LYS A 308 34.24 -43.41 -27.55
CA LYS A 308 34.93 -44.53 -28.21
C LYS A 308 36.27 -44.05 -28.74
N ASN A 309 37.28 -44.86 -28.53
CA ASN A 309 38.59 -44.63 -29.12
C ASN A 309 38.63 -45.07 -30.59
N VAL A 310 38.91 -44.14 -31.49
CA VAL A 310 39.05 -44.35 -32.93
C VAL A 310 40.43 -43.88 -33.46
N SER A 311 41.41 -43.76 -32.56
CA SER A 311 42.77 -43.28 -32.90
C SER A 311 43.66 -44.29 -33.69
N GLY A 312 43.20 -45.54 -33.82
CA GLY A 312 44.00 -46.58 -34.43
C GLY A 312 44.99 -47.30 -33.49
N GLY A 313 45.11 -46.83 -32.24
CA GLY A 313 45.94 -47.37 -31.19
C GLY A 313 45.31 -47.31 -29.80
N THR A 314 45.99 -47.79 -28.78
CA THR A 314 45.54 -47.69 -27.39
C THR A 314 45.83 -46.28 -26.84
N LEU A 315 44.82 -45.59 -26.35
CA LEU A 315 44.99 -44.33 -25.65
C LEU A 315 45.33 -44.57 -24.18
N PRO A 316 46.40 -43.95 -23.66
CA PRO A 316 46.76 -44.12 -22.25
C PRO A 316 45.80 -43.46 -21.27
N SER A 317 45.84 -43.92 -20.02
CA SER A 317 45.21 -43.19 -18.90
C SER A 317 45.74 -41.76 -18.84
N GLY A 318 44.89 -40.81 -18.53
CA GLY A 318 45.21 -39.39 -18.53
C GLY A 318 44.95 -38.67 -19.89
N THR A 319 44.62 -39.43 -20.96
CA THR A 319 44.19 -38.77 -22.22
C THR A 319 42.90 -37.99 -22.01
N VAL A 320 42.86 -36.74 -22.54
CA VAL A 320 41.76 -35.82 -22.35
C VAL A 320 40.89 -35.77 -23.60
N CYS A 321 39.60 -36.03 -23.44
CA CYS A 321 38.57 -35.77 -24.44
C CYS A 321 37.85 -34.47 -24.08
N ARG A 322 37.88 -33.47 -24.95
CA ARG A 322 37.23 -32.19 -24.77
C ARG A 322 36.00 -32.11 -25.65
N PHE A 323 34.88 -31.66 -25.03
CA PHE A 323 33.66 -31.39 -25.78
C PHE A 323 32.98 -30.10 -25.32
N ARG A 324 32.13 -29.57 -26.20
CA ARG A 324 31.38 -28.35 -25.96
C ARG A 324 29.89 -28.58 -26.27
N ILE A 325 29.06 -28.00 -25.43
CA ILE A 325 27.61 -27.92 -25.66
C ILE A 325 27.25 -26.47 -25.91
N TRP A 326 26.68 -26.24 -27.06
CA TRP A 326 26.30 -24.93 -27.51
C TRP A 326 24.79 -24.89 -27.82
N LEU A 327 24.17 -23.75 -27.54
CA LEU A 327 22.92 -23.35 -28.14
C LEU A 327 23.26 -22.43 -29.31
N VAL A 328 22.91 -22.78 -30.52
CA VAL A 328 23.23 -22.03 -31.73
C VAL A 328 21.96 -21.46 -32.30
N GLU A 329 21.94 -20.14 -32.47
CA GLU A 329 20.85 -19.43 -33.13
C GLU A 329 20.94 -19.62 -34.64
N SER A 330 19.77 -19.55 -35.35
CA SER A 330 19.72 -19.73 -36.80
C SER A 330 20.54 -18.72 -37.60
N ASN A 331 20.83 -17.54 -37.03
CA ASN A 331 21.72 -16.51 -37.59
C ASN A 331 23.23 -16.85 -37.49
N GLY A 332 23.58 -17.97 -36.86
CA GLY A 332 24.95 -18.40 -36.63
C GLY A 332 25.59 -17.90 -35.33
N SER A 333 24.87 -17.14 -34.50
CA SER A 333 25.34 -16.74 -33.19
C SER A 333 25.38 -17.95 -32.25
N ASN A 334 26.46 -18.09 -31.50
CA ASN A 334 26.69 -19.24 -30.60
C ASN A 334 26.62 -18.79 -29.16
N ILE A 335 25.73 -19.39 -28.40
CA ILE A 335 25.69 -19.27 -26.93
C ILE A 335 26.43 -20.47 -26.37
N VAL A 336 27.64 -20.27 -25.83
CA VAL A 336 28.40 -21.35 -25.22
C VAL A 336 27.75 -21.69 -23.86
N ILE A 337 27.15 -22.85 -23.80
CA ILE A 337 26.51 -23.35 -22.59
C ILE A 337 27.54 -23.99 -21.67
N LYS A 338 28.37 -24.94 -22.18
CA LYS A 338 29.36 -25.65 -21.37
C LYS A 338 30.56 -26.08 -22.21
N ASN A 339 31.76 -25.90 -21.65
CA ASN A 339 32.96 -26.57 -22.07
C ASN A 339 33.29 -27.64 -21.03
N GLU A 340 33.59 -28.86 -21.46
CA GLU A 340 33.85 -29.98 -20.57
C GLU A 340 35.09 -30.77 -20.99
N GLU A 341 35.78 -31.30 -19.99
CA GLU A 341 36.94 -32.17 -20.19
C GLU A 341 36.72 -33.49 -19.48
N PHE A 342 36.77 -34.58 -20.25
CA PHE A 342 36.75 -35.92 -19.70
C PHE A 342 38.16 -36.49 -19.77
N VAL A 343 38.70 -36.92 -18.64
CA VAL A 343 40.01 -37.53 -18.53
C VAL A 343 39.86 -39.04 -18.40
N LEU A 344 40.47 -39.80 -19.31
CA LEU A 344 40.50 -41.27 -19.22
C LEU A 344 41.13 -41.71 -17.89
N THR A 345 40.42 -42.46 -17.08
CA THR A 345 40.88 -43.00 -15.79
C THR A 345 41.71 -44.25 -15.98
N SER A 346 41.57 -44.89 -17.14
CA SER A 346 42.33 -46.09 -17.53
C SER A 346 42.68 -46.07 -19.01
N SER A 347 43.61 -46.89 -19.47
CA SER A 347 43.90 -46.98 -20.88
C SER A 347 42.69 -47.54 -21.67
N LEU A 348 42.46 -46.98 -22.84
CA LEU A 348 41.33 -47.34 -23.69
C LEU A 348 41.83 -47.91 -25.00
N ALA A 349 41.63 -49.23 -25.20
CA ALA A 349 42.07 -49.91 -26.43
C ALA A 349 41.34 -49.32 -27.67
N ASN A 350 41.94 -49.49 -28.82
CA ASN A 350 41.31 -49.10 -30.08
C ASN A 350 39.95 -49.80 -30.26
N ASN A 351 38.94 -49.06 -30.65
CA ASN A 351 37.53 -49.45 -30.74
C ASN A 351 36.84 -49.79 -29.42
N ALA A 352 37.50 -49.65 -28.29
CA ALA A 352 36.85 -49.73 -26.98
C ALA A 352 36.13 -48.44 -26.61
N SER A 353 35.10 -48.52 -25.77
CA SER A 353 34.29 -47.42 -25.34
C SER A 353 34.24 -47.30 -23.82
N THR A 354 34.03 -46.06 -23.35
CA THR A 354 33.74 -45.74 -21.93
C THR A 354 32.58 -44.75 -21.87
N THR A 355 31.78 -44.81 -20.82
CA THR A 355 30.67 -43.92 -20.62
C THR A 355 31.02 -42.84 -19.61
N TYR A 356 30.62 -41.62 -19.88
CA TYR A 356 30.79 -40.47 -19.01
C TYR A 356 29.43 -39.88 -18.64
N GLY A 357 29.19 -39.60 -17.37
CA GLY A 357 28.00 -38.92 -16.91
C GLY A 357 28.21 -37.40 -16.86
N LEU A 358 27.39 -36.66 -17.52
CA LEU A 358 27.43 -35.19 -17.55
C LEU A 358 26.13 -34.62 -17.03
N SER A 359 26.22 -33.73 -16.05
CA SER A 359 25.07 -32.91 -15.57
C SER A 359 25.58 -31.51 -15.31
N PHE A 360 24.86 -30.55 -15.82
CA PHE A 360 25.13 -29.12 -15.54
C PHE A 360 23.86 -28.26 -15.67
N GLU A 361 23.98 -27.10 -15.11
CA GLU A 361 23.00 -26.04 -15.25
C GLU A 361 23.64 -24.77 -15.78
N LYS A 362 22.87 -23.97 -16.47
CA LYS A 362 23.18 -22.59 -16.82
C LYS A 362 21.97 -21.74 -16.59
N ILE A 363 22.13 -20.73 -15.77
CA ILE A 363 21.07 -19.81 -15.35
C ILE A 363 21.24 -18.44 -16.04
N ASN A 364 20.14 -17.69 -16.14
CA ASN A 364 20.10 -16.30 -16.61
C ASN A 364 20.74 -16.11 -18.00
N PHE A 365 20.35 -16.90 -18.98
CA PHE A 365 20.75 -16.63 -20.37
C PHE A 365 19.54 -16.22 -21.21
N ARG A 366 19.76 -15.21 -22.08
CA ARG A 366 18.67 -14.61 -22.81
C ARG A 366 18.35 -15.33 -24.12
N LEU A 367 17.07 -15.62 -24.35
CA LEU A 367 16.52 -16.09 -25.62
C LEU A 367 15.50 -15.09 -26.14
N GLY A 368 15.40 -15.01 -27.48
CA GLY A 368 14.46 -14.14 -28.18
C GLY A 368 13.21 -14.91 -28.65
N ALA A 369 12.03 -14.32 -28.44
CA ALA A 369 10.78 -14.89 -28.96
C ALA A 369 10.81 -15.08 -30.49
N GLY A 370 10.30 -16.20 -30.95
CA GLY A 370 10.24 -16.53 -32.36
C GLY A 370 11.60 -16.76 -33.03
N ARG A 371 12.71 -16.67 -32.31
CA ARG A 371 14.02 -17.02 -32.81
C ARG A 371 14.24 -18.52 -32.72
N SER A 372 14.94 -19.09 -33.68
CA SER A 372 15.16 -20.53 -33.74
C SER A 372 16.57 -20.88 -33.21
N TYR A 373 16.62 -21.82 -32.29
CA TYR A 373 17.84 -22.30 -31.66
C TYR A 373 17.97 -23.81 -31.82
N LYS A 374 19.22 -24.32 -31.86
CA LYS A 374 19.51 -25.75 -31.85
C LYS A 374 20.59 -26.09 -30.86
N TRP A 375 20.46 -27.21 -30.19
CA TRP A 375 21.52 -27.81 -29.37
C TRP A 375 22.56 -28.45 -30.24
N VAL A 376 23.79 -28.09 -30.03
CA VAL A 376 24.93 -28.65 -30.73
C VAL A 376 25.92 -29.22 -29.73
N PHE A 377 26.29 -30.49 -29.95
CA PHE A 377 27.33 -31.17 -29.19
C PHE A 377 28.60 -31.33 -30.06
N LEU A 378 29.72 -30.78 -29.62
CA LEU A 378 30.99 -30.76 -30.37
C LEU A 378 32.08 -31.42 -29.58
N VAL A 379 32.73 -32.46 -30.17
CA VAL A 379 34.00 -33.03 -29.70
C VAL A 379 35.15 -32.27 -30.35
N THR A 380 36.06 -31.77 -29.54
CA THR A 380 37.18 -30.95 -30.01
C THR A 380 38.53 -31.67 -29.98
N THR A 381 38.59 -32.96 -29.52
CA THR A 381 39.79 -33.75 -29.43
C THR A 381 39.77 -34.83 -30.51
N GLN A 382 40.90 -34.97 -31.30
CA GLN A 382 41.04 -36.02 -32.29
C GLN A 382 41.19 -37.39 -31.68
N GLY A 383 40.75 -38.44 -32.37
CA GLY A 383 40.89 -39.84 -31.97
C GLY A 383 39.76 -40.36 -31.11
N PHE A 384 38.72 -39.55 -30.92
CA PHE A 384 37.51 -39.98 -30.22
C PHE A 384 36.28 -39.86 -31.13
N GLU A 385 35.39 -40.83 -30.99
CA GLU A 385 34.03 -40.81 -31.46
C GLU A 385 33.08 -40.78 -30.27
N VAL A 386 32.06 -39.94 -30.27
CA VAL A 386 31.11 -39.81 -29.17
C VAL A 386 29.70 -40.09 -29.65
N SER A 387 29.03 -41.01 -28.97
CA SER A 387 27.58 -41.25 -29.11
C SER A 387 26.86 -40.91 -27.83
N ILE A 388 25.61 -40.42 -27.92
CA ILE A 388 24.80 -40.06 -26.78
C ILE A 388 23.65 -41.07 -26.68
N ASN A 389 23.63 -41.85 -25.59
CA ASN A 389 22.64 -42.89 -25.36
C ASN A 389 21.44 -42.39 -24.54
N SER A 390 21.68 -41.43 -23.67
CA SER A 390 20.63 -40.76 -22.93
C SER A 390 20.96 -39.29 -22.80
N ALA A 391 19.97 -38.45 -22.96
CA ALA A 391 20.09 -37.04 -22.72
C ALA A 391 18.72 -36.47 -22.33
N ARG A 392 18.72 -35.48 -21.50
CA ARG A 392 17.54 -34.71 -21.12
C ARG A 392 17.91 -33.24 -21.02
N PHE A 393 17.05 -32.38 -21.47
CA PHE A 393 17.13 -30.98 -21.11
C PHE A 393 15.79 -30.50 -20.55
N ASP A 394 15.89 -29.56 -19.62
CA ASP A 394 14.78 -28.78 -19.13
C ASP A 394 15.20 -27.32 -19.29
N ILE A 395 14.36 -26.51 -19.92
CA ILE A 395 14.54 -25.09 -20.10
C ILE A 395 13.25 -24.37 -19.69
N MET A 396 13.38 -23.35 -18.89
CA MET A 396 12.25 -22.56 -18.40
C MET A 396 12.62 -21.10 -18.24
N LEU A 397 11.64 -20.21 -18.33
CA LEU A 397 11.83 -18.81 -17.99
C LEU A 397 12.32 -18.67 -16.54
N ASN A 398 13.25 -17.75 -16.34
CA ASN A 398 13.66 -17.38 -15.00
C ASN A 398 12.46 -16.78 -14.24
N LYS A 399 12.33 -17.15 -12.98
CA LYS A 399 11.27 -16.64 -12.11
C LYS A 399 11.35 -15.13 -11.94
N ASP A 400 12.55 -14.55 -11.89
CA ASP A 400 12.76 -13.12 -11.82
C ASP A 400 12.69 -12.46 -13.20
N TYR A 401 12.07 -11.28 -13.29
CA TYR A 401 12.16 -10.48 -14.49
C TYR A 401 13.60 -9.98 -14.69
N GLY A 402 14.15 -10.22 -15.87
CA GLY A 402 15.46 -9.74 -16.28
C GLY A 402 15.39 -8.45 -17.09
N VAL A 403 16.55 -7.81 -17.29
CA VAL A 403 16.65 -6.60 -18.14
C VAL A 403 16.18 -6.92 -19.56
N GLY A 404 15.21 -6.14 -20.05
CA GLY A 404 14.62 -6.28 -21.38
C GLY A 404 13.43 -7.24 -21.45
N ASP A 405 12.99 -7.84 -20.36
CA ASP A 405 11.77 -8.63 -20.30
C ASP A 405 10.53 -7.74 -20.34
N ILE A 406 9.44 -8.26 -20.85
CA ILE A 406 8.14 -7.59 -20.77
C ILE A 406 7.54 -7.92 -19.39
N VAL A 407 7.32 -6.88 -18.61
CA VAL A 407 6.66 -7.00 -17.31
C VAL A 407 5.16 -7.07 -17.50
N ASN A 408 4.56 -8.17 -17.08
CA ASN A 408 3.12 -8.26 -16.90
C ASN A 408 2.77 -7.61 -15.56
N VAL A 409 2.25 -6.39 -15.62
CA VAL A 409 2.03 -5.54 -14.44
C VAL A 409 0.97 -6.13 -13.52
N ASN A 410 -0.05 -6.78 -14.06
CA ASN A 410 -1.09 -7.46 -13.27
C ASN A 410 -0.50 -8.52 -12.34
N SER A 411 0.54 -9.24 -12.79
CA SER A 411 1.17 -10.30 -12.01
C SER A 411 1.87 -9.82 -10.73
N LEU A 412 2.17 -8.52 -10.66
CA LEU A 412 2.84 -7.90 -9.51
C LEU A 412 1.86 -7.40 -8.44
N LEU A 413 0.56 -7.45 -8.72
CA LEU A 413 -0.47 -7.14 -7.71
C LEU A 413 -0.63 -8.28 -6.70
N SER A 414 -1.10 -7.94 -5.51
CA SER A 414 -1.39 -8.93 -4.47
C SER A 414 -2.55 -9.84 -4.88
N THR A 415 -2.31 -11.15 -4.87
CA THR A 415 -3.34 -12.19 -5.05
C THR A 415 -4.15 -12.46 -3.78
N GLU A 416 -3.73 -11.94 -2.63
CA GLU A 416 -4.41 -12.10 -1.35
C GLU A 416 -5.31 -10.90 -1.02
N MET A 417 -4.88 -9.68 -1.35
CA MET A 417 -5.63 -8.46 -1.07
C MET A 417 -6.88 -8.38 -1.93
N THR A 418 -8.04 -8.27 -1.29
CA THR A 418 -9.29 -8.01 -2.02
C THR A 418 -9.42 -6.52 -2.38
N GLN A 419 -10.16 -6.22 -3.46
CA GLN A 419 -10.49 -4.83 -3.82
C GLN A 419 -11.24 -4.12 -2.68
N LYS A 420 -12.12 -4.86 -1.98
CA LYS A 420 -12.85 -4.36 -0.81
C LYS A 420 -11.91 -4.00 0.35
N ASP A 421 -10.93 -4.85 0.67
CA ASP A 421 -9.97 -4.59 1.75
C ASP A 421 -9.08 -3.39 1.42
N PHE A 422 -8.67 -3.25 0.16
CA PHE A 422 -7.90 -2.12 -0.33
C PHE A 422 -8.69 -0.81 -0.17
N VAL A 423 -9.92 -0.76 -0.68
CA VAL A 423 -10.81 0.41 -0.57
C VAL A 423 -11.08 0.74 0.89
N MET A 424 -11.46 -0.26 1.70
CA MET A 424 -11.74 -0.08 3.13
C MET A 424 -10.52 0.32 3.94
N GLY A 425 -9.33 -0.12 3.54
CA GLY A 425 -8.07 0.34 4.13
C GLY A 425 -7.90 1.85 3.99
N LEU A 426 -8.08 2.39 2.79
CA LEU A 426 -8.02 3.83 2.53
C LEU A 426 -9.14 4.60 3.22
N VAL A 427 -10.35 4.05 3.19
CA VAL A 427 -11.50 4.63 3.90
C VAL A 427 -11.22 4.77 5.39
N LYS A 428 -10.61 3.76 6.02
CA LYS A 428 -10.23 3.80 7.44
C LYS A 428 -9.08 4.74 7.71
N MET A 429 -8.07 4.81 6.82
CA MET A 429 -6.94 5.74 6.98
C MET A 429 -7.40 7.18 7.05
N PHE A 430 -8.24 7.58 6.11
CA PHE A 430 -8.67 8.97 5.94
C PHE A 430 -10.07 9.26 6.48
N ASN A 431 -10.67 8.32 7.22
CA ASN A 431 -12.02 8.45 7.77
C ASN A 431 -13.04 8.93 6.71
N MET A 432 -13.02 8.29 5.54
CA MET A 432 -13.86 8.71 4.40
C MET A 432 -15.29 8.22 4.54
N TYR A 433 -16.22 9.05 4.15
CA TYR A 433 -17.64 8.75 4.01
C TYR A 433 -17.97 8.53 2.55
N ILE A 434 -18.78 7.51 2.27
CA ILE A 434 -19.20 7.12 0.91
C ILE A 434 -20.72 7.13 0.89
N GLU A 435 -21.32 7.99 0.09
CA GLU A 435 -22.75 8.17 -0.03
C GLU A 435 -23.16 8.20 -1.52
N PRO A 436 -24.30 7.60 -1.94
CA PRO A 436 -24.81 7.80 -3.28
C PRO A 436 -25.07 9.30 -3.53
N TYR A 437 -24.59 9.78 -4.65
CA TYR A 437 -24.70 11.16 -5.05
C TYR A 437 -25.58 11.28 -6.28
N TYR A 438 -26.76 11.86 -6.11
CA TYR A 438 -27.69 12.07 -7.20
C TYR A 438 -27.44 13.44 -7.83
N PHE A 439 -26.83 13.42 -9.02
CA PHE A 439 -26.73 14.63 -9.82
C PHE A 439 -28.14 15.10 -10.24
N ARG A 440 -28.34 16.40 -10.34
CA ARG A 440 -29.56 16.92 -10.96
C ARG A 440 -29.66 16.36 -12.38
N ALA A 441 -30.90 16.07 -12.82
CA ALA A 441 -31.19 15.36 -14.06
C ALA A 441 -30.54 15.94 -15.36
N ASN A 442 -29.97 17.15 -15.28
CA ASN A 442 -29.32 17.84 -16.39
C ASN A 442 -27.79 17.90 -16.29
N ASP A 443 -27.13 17.13 -15.37
CA ASP A 443 -25.67 17.09 -15.31
C ASP A 443 -25.17 16.16 -16.43
N PRO A 444 -24.43 16.70 -17.42
CA PRO A 444 -23.89 15.89 -18.52
C PRO A 444 -22.89 14.82 -18.05
N ASN A 445 -22.38 14.93 -16.82
CA ASN A 445 -21.45 13.96 -16.23
C ASN A 445 -22.14 12.75 -15.60
N SER A 446 -23.46 12.77 -15.44
CA SER A 446 -24.18 11.65 -14.79
C SER A 446 -24.17 10.37 -15.64
N GLY A 447 -24.17 10.48 -16.98
CA GLY A 447 -24.03 9.37 -17.96
C GLY A 447 -24.87 8.10 -17.66
N GLY A 448 -25.85 8.19 -16.74
CA GLY A 448 -26.66 7.04 -16.33
C GLY A 448 -26.00 6.10 -15.32
N TYR A 449 -24.78 6.40 -14.85
CA TYR A 449 -24.09 5.60 -13.83
C TYR A 449 -24.45 6.08 -12.42
N LEU A 450 -24.57 5.14 -11.50
CA LEU A 450 -24.68 5.46 -10.09
C LEU A 450 -23.35 6.07 -9.61
N THR A 451 -23.41 7.31 -9.16
CA THR A 451 -22.26 8.08 -8.71
C THR A 451 -22.26 8.16 -7.17
N TYR A 452 -21.08 8.10 -6.57
CA TYR A 452 -20.89 8.21 -5.13
C TYR A 452 -20.11 9.47 -4.77
N LEU A 453 -20.52 10.14 -3.71
CA LEU A 453 -19.70 11.17 -3.06
C LEU A 453 -18.78 10.50 -2.06
N ILE A 454 -17.49 10.83 -2.12
CA ILE A 454 -16.46 10.24 -1.24
C ILE A 454 -15.62 11.37 -0.67
N GLU A 455 -15.76 11.64 0.62
CA GLU A 455 -15.00 12.69 1.29
C GLU A 455 -14.58 12.28 2.70
N PRO A 456 -13.43 12.73 3.20
CA PRO A 456 -13.13 12.68 4.63
C PRO A 456 -14.21 13.38 5.44
N ARG A 457 -14.40 12.92 6.69
CA ARG A 457 -15.46 13.38 7.56
C ARG A 457 -15.66 14.91 7.57
N ASP A 458 -14.59 15.66 7.72
CA ASP A 458 -14.69 17.11 7.86
C ASP A 458 -15.05 17.85 6.57
N ASN A 459 -14.80 17.23 5.42
CA ASN A 459 -15.24 17.72 4.11
C ASN A 459 -16.65 17.21 3.75
N TYR A 460 -16.99 16.01 4.25
CA TYR A 460 -18.33 15.43 4.04
C TYR A 460 -19.42 16.28 4.66
N TYR A 461 -19.24 16.71 5.92
CA TYR A 461 -20.23 17.55 6.60
C TYR A 461 -20.18 19.02 6.14
N THR A 462 -21.34 19.57 5.82
CA THR A 462 -21.50 20.97 5.42
C THR A 462 -21.74 21.88 6.62
N ASN A 463 -21.56 23.19 6.42
CA ASN A 463 -21.90 24.21 7.40
C ASN A 463 -23.28 24.81 7.14
N GLU A 464 -24.06 24.22 6.23
CA GLU A 464 -25.47 24.61 6.02
C GLU A 464 -26.28 24.32 7.30
N ILE A 465 -27.13 25.27 7.72
CA ILE A 465 -27.97 25.12 8.89
C ILE A 465 -29.43 25.04 8.44
N ILE A 466 -30.08 23.96 8.86
CA ILE A 466 -31.53 23.75 8.60
C ILE A 466 -32.28 23.79 9.93
N ASP A 467 -33.15 24.76 10.10
CA ASP A 467 -33.98 24.87 11.30
C ASP A 467 -35.16 23.88 11.29
N TRP A 468 -35.11 22.93 12.24
CA TRP A 468 -36.18 21.95 12.48
C TRP A 468 -36.91 22.16 13.81
N THR A 469 -36.71 23.29 14.50
CA THR A 469 -37.37 23.58 15.76
C THR A 469 -38.91 23.46 15.64
N TYR A 470 -39.47 23.95 14.55
CA TYR A 470 -40.95 23.93 14.32
C TYR A 470 -41.48 22.55 13.89
N LYS A 471 -40.61 21.58 13.61
CA LYS A 471 -41.00 20.21 13.22
C LYS A 471 -41.01 19.23 14.40
N ILE A 472 -40.50 19.61 15.56
CA ILE A 472 -40.45 18.74 16.72
C ILE A 472 -41.86 18.52 17.30
N ASP A 473 -42.19 17.26 17.56
CA ASP A 473 -43.41 16.88 18.26
C ASP A 473 -43.16 16.83 19.77
N TYR A 474 -43.37 17.94 20.45
CA TYR A 474 -43.21 18.05 21.90
C TYR A 474 -44.29 17.30 22.72
N ASN A 475 -45.30 16.70 22.09
CA ASN A 475 -46.27 15.84 22.77
C ASN A 475 -45.77 14.42 22.94
N LYS A 476 -44.71 14.06 22.25
CA LYS A 476 -44.04 12.76 22.38
C LYS A 476 -42.80 12.89 23.22
N GLU A 477 -42.21 11.74 23.59
CA GLU A 477 -41.00 11.65 24.38
C GLU A 477 -39.82 12.38 23.74
N PHE A 478 -39.15 13.20 24.54
CA PHE A 478 -37.94 13.93 24.20
C PHE A 478 -36.83 13.48 25.15
N THR A 479 -35.97 12.61 24.68
CA THR A 479 -34.94 11.98 25.51
C THR A 479 -33.56 12.56 25.21
N ILE A 480 -32.88 13.04 26.24
CA ILE A 480 -31.48 13.49 26.16
C ILE A 480 -30.63 12.49 26.90
N LYS A 481 -29.72 11.84 26.16
CA LYS A 481 -28.70 10.95 26.71
C LYS A 481 -27.41 11.75 26.89
N PRO A 482 -26.88 11.88 28.11
CA PRO A 482 -25.55 12.45 28.32
C PRO A 482 -24.53 11.52 27.72
N ILE A 483 -23.51 12.07 27.10
CA ILE A 483 -22.45 11.37 26.37
C ILE A 483 -22.88 10.88 24.97
N GLY A 484 -22.15 11.25 23.99
CA GLY A 484 -22.46 11.07 22.55
C GLY A 484 -22.34 9.66 22.00
N GLY A 485 -22.35 8.63 22.83
CA GLY A 485 -22.46 7.24 22.39
C GLY A 485 -21.11 6.52 22.20
N ALA A 486 -20.00 6.98 22.82
CA ALA A 486 -18.76 6.19 22.88
C ALA A 486 -19.03 4.83 23.53
N LYS A 487 -18.56 3.76 22.93
CA LYS A 487 -18.83 2.37 23.37
C LYS A 487 -17.64 1.73 24.07
N GLU A 488 -16.43 2.16 23.74
CA GLU A 488 -15.18 1.57 24.23
C GLU A 488 -14.31 2.62 24.93
N LYS A 489 -13.48 2.21 25.88
CA LYS A 489 -12.57 3.09 26.61
C LYS A 489 -11.36 3.49 25.76
N PHE A 490 -10.84 2.55 25.00
CA PHE A 490 -9.66 2.77 24.17
C PHE A 490 -10.00 2.63 22.69
N TYR A 491 -9.48 3.55 21.87
CA TYR A 491 -9.53 3.48 20.41
C TYR A 491 -8.10 3.36 19.88
N LYS A 492 -7.78 2.20 19.30
CA LYS A 492 -6.46 1.92 18.74
C LYS A 492 -6.52 1.97 17.22
N PHE A 493 -5.77 2.86 16.63
CA PHE A 493 -5.56 2.94 15.19
C PHE A 493 -4.20 2.34 14.87
N THR A 494 -4.14 1.34 14.01
CA THR A 494 -2.91 0.60 13.77
C THR A 494 -2.83 0.06 12.35
N TYR A 495 -1.61 -0.11 11.88
CA TYR A 495 -1.27 -0.80 10.64
C TYR A 495 -1.06 -2.30 10.88
N ASP A 496 -0.98 -3.08 9.80
CA ASP A 496 -0.45 -4.45 9.88
C ASP A 496 1.04 -4.40 10.25
N LEU A 497 1.42 -5.22 11.21
CA LEU A 497 2.82 -5.34 11.61
C LEU A 497 3.60 -6.10 10.52
N ASP A 498 4.65 -5.48 10.01
CA ASP A 498 5.60 -6.13 9.12
C ASP A 498 6.82 -6.66 9.87
N LYS A 499 7.56 -7.55 9.21
CA LYS A 499 8.77 -8.19 9.71
C LYS A 499 10.04 -7.61 9.10
N ASP A 500 9.95 -6.51 8.34
CA ASP A 500 11.16 -5.83 7.92
C ASP A 500 11.97 -5.36 9.14
N TYR A 501 13.28 -5.21 8.96
CA TYR A 501 14.22 -5.00 10.05
C TYR A 501 13.83 -3.86 10.99
N TYR A 502 13.53 -2.68 10.44
CA TYR A 502 13.23 -1.51 11.26
C TYR A 502 11.86 -1.57 11.92
N ASN A 503 10.84 -2.12 11.26
CA ASN A 503 9.54 -2.35 11.88
C ASN A 503 9.62 -3.37 13.01
N ASN A 504 10.39 -4.44 12.81
CA ASN A 504 10.61 -5.45 13.83
C ASN A 504 11.38 -4.88 15.03
N LEU A 505 12.44 -4.10 14.77
CA LEU A 505 13.22 -3.44 15.81
C LEU A 505 12.37 -2.44 16.61
N TYR A 506 11.58 -1.61 15.91
CA TYR A 506 10.64 -0.68 16.56
C TYR A 506 9.64 -1.41 17.46
N ASN A 507 9.05 -2.50 16.96
CA ASN A 507 8.10 -3.30 17.73
C ASN A 507 8.76 -3.95 18.94
N GLN A 508 9.98 -4.49 18.81
CA GLN A 508 10.72 -5.07 19.93
C GLN A 508 11.03 -4.05 21.05
N ARG A 509 11.35 -2.82 20.67
CA ARG A 509 11.70 -1.75 21.63
C ARG A 509 10.50 -1.10 22.27
N THR A 510 9.43 -0.86 21.51
CA THR A 510 8.29 -0.06 21.94
C THR A 510 7.05 -0.90 22.26
N SER A 511 7.03 -2.18 21.87
CA SER A 511 5.84 -3.05 21.87
C SER A 511 4.65 -2.46 21.08
N ARG A 512 4.94 -1.59 20.11
CA ARG A 512 3.96 -0.91 19.26
C ARG A 512 4.24 -1.19 17.78
N THR A 513 3.22 -1.01 16.94
CA THR A 513 3.38 -0.98 15.48
C THR A 513 3.80 0.44 15.07
N PHE A 514 4.73 0.57 14.12
CA PHE A 514 5.15 1.88 13.63
C PHE A 514 3.95 2.64 13.05
N GLY A 515 3.77 3.89 13.48
CA GLY A 515 2.68 4.75 13.04
C GLY A 515 1.33 4.51 13.72
N ASP A 516 1.24 3.68 14.77
CA ASP A 516 0.02 3.47 15.53
C ASP A 516 -0.25 4.58 16.57
N VAL A 517 -1.51 4.64 17.01
CA VAL A 517 -1.92 5.43 18.18
C VAL A 517 -3.00 4.71 18.97
N THR A 518 -2.98 4.86 20.29
CA THR A 518 -4.06 4.41 21.17
C THR A 518 -4.57 5.60 21.97
N ILE A 519 -5.83 5.89 21.86
CA ILE A 519 -6.51 7.01 22.50
C ILE A 519 -7.33 6.49 23.67
N ASP A 520 -7.07 6.97 24.89
CA ASP A 520 -7.91 6.77 26.08
C ASP A 520 -8.91 7.92 26.14
N ILE A 521 -10.20 7.61 26.01
CA ILE A 521 -11.26 8.61 26.10
C ILE A 521 -11.60 9.01 27.54
N GLN A 522 -10.82 8.53 28.53
CA GLN A 522 -10.92 8.92 29.93
C GLN A 522 -12.33 8.80 30.53
N ASN A 523 -13.08 7.77 30.13
CA ASN A 523 -14.39 7.48 30.66
C ASN A 523 -14.33 6.29 31.60
N ASP A 524 -14.63 6.51 32.87
CA ASP A 524 -14.53 5.50 33.92
C ASP A 524 -15.58 4.40 33.83
N PHE A 525 -16.67 4.63 33.09
CA PHE A 525 -17.76 3.66 32.90
C PHE A 525 -17.58 2.76 31.69
N LEU A 526 -16.63 3.07 30.81
CA LEU A 526 -16.35 2.28 29.62
C LEU A 526 -15.18 1.33 29.85
N GLN A 527 -15.23 0.23 29.13
CA GLN A 527 -14.18 -0.77 29.12
C GLN A 527 -13.93 -1.24 27.68
N GLY A 528 -12.83 -1.96 27.46
CA GLY A 528 -12.53 -2.51 26.15
C GLY A 528 -11.72 -1.58 25.24
N THR A 529 -11.29 -2.15 24.11
CA THR A 529 -10.51 -1.47 23.08
C THR A 529 -11.14 -1.72 21.72
N LYS A 530 -11.48 -0.66 21.00
CA LYS A 530 -11.85 -0.73 19.59
C LYS A 530 -10.59 -0.58 18.74
N GLU A 531 -10.27 -1.60 17.99
CA GLU A 531 -9.15 -1.56 17.05
C GLU A 531 -9.63 -1.20 15.64
N VAL A 532 -9.06 -0.14 15.08
CA VAL A 532 -9.20 0.24 13.67
C VAL A 532 -7.91 -0.16 12.97
N LYS A 533 -7.94 -1.36 12.40
CA LYS A 533 -6.78 -1.95 11.73
C LYS A 533 -6.79 -1.66 10.24
N ILE A 534 -5.64 -1.16 9.74
CA ILE A 534 -5.40 -0.88 8.33
C ILE A 534 -4.66 -2.08 7.73
N PRO A 535 -5.09 -2.62 6.56
CA PRO A 535 -4.50 -3.81 5.97
C PRO A 535 -3.20 -3.52 5.20
N PHE A 536 -2.56 -2.41 5.48
CA PHE A 536 -1.26 -2.00 4.94
C PHE A 536 -0.23 -1.92 6.05
N SER A 537 1.03 -1.80 5.66
CA SER A 537 2.16 -1.52 6.52
C SER A 537 2.91 -0.30 6.02
N LEU A 538 3.47 0.48 6.93
CA LEU A 538 4.39 1.56 6.60
C LEU A 538 5.83 1.04 6.61
N MET A 539 6.71 1.72 5.91
CA MET A 539 8.15 1.46 5.98
C MET A 539 8.84 2.60 6.73
N ILE A 540 9.79 2.23 7.56
CA ILE A 540 10.64 3.21 8.23
C ILE A 540 11.76 3.61 7.28
N VAL A 541 11.90 4.92 7.06
CA VAL A 541 12.95 5.50 6.22
C VAL A 541 14.16 5.80 7.09
N ALA A 542 15.30 5.23 6.73
CA ALA A 542 16.54 5.39 7.47
C ALA A 542 17.66 5.89 6.56
N LYS A 543 18.65 6.56 7.16
CA LYS A 543 19.87 6.94 6.46
C LYS A 543 20.65 5.69 6.08
N SER A 544 21.26 5.69 4.89
CA SER A 544 22.17 4.61 4.49
C SER A 544 23.29 4.45 5.54
N SER A 545 23.66 3.22 5.82
CA SER A 545 24.80 2.89 6.70
C SER A 545 26.13 3.29 6.11
N ASP A 546 26.21 3.57 4.78
CA ASP A 546 27.39 4.11 4.15
C ASP A 546 27.63 5.55 4.61
N PRO A 547 28.74 5.85 5.30
CA PRO A 547 29.03 7.20 5.80
C PRO A 547 29.23 8.22 4.69
N ASN A 548 29.46 7.77 3.45
CA ASN A 548 29.62 8.66 2.29
C ASN A 548 28.30 8.88 1.53
N ASN A 549 27.20 8.25 1.95
CA ASN A 549 25.92 8.34 1.32
C ASN A 549 24.88 8.98 2.25
N GLY A 550 24.49 10.20 1.93
CA GLY A 550 23.49 10.97 2.68
C GLY A 550 22.04 10.63 2.34
N GLN A 551 21.79 9.65 1.48
CA GLN A 551 20.42 9.34 1.04
C GLN A 551 19.63 8.59 2.11
N PHE A 552 18.36 8.96 2.25
CA PHE A 552 17.40 8.29 3.11
C PHE A 552 16.51 7.37 2.29
N ARG A 553 16.54 6.07 2.61
CA ARG A 553 15.79 5.05 1.87
C ARG A 553 15.04 4.13 2.81
N PRO A 554 13.84 3.67 2.45
CA PRO A 554 13.19 2.60 3.18
C PRO A 554 13.91 1.27 2.94
N LEU A 555 13.89 0.42 3.96
CA LEU A 555 14.46 -0.92 3.94
C LEU A 555 13.34 -1.96 3.98
N ALA A 556 13.29 -2.84 2.98
CA ALA A 556 12.25 -3.87 2.82
C ALA A 556 12.73 -5.28 3.17
N THR A 557 13.86 -5.43 3.86
CA THR A 557 14.42 -6.73 4.24
C THR A 557 14.29 -6.97 5.74
N ASP A 558 14.42 -8.24 6.15
CA ASP A 558 14.41 -8.65 7.55
C ASP A 558 15.80 -8.59 8.22
N VAL A 559 16.84 -8.21 7.47
CA VAL A 559 18.22 -8.01 7.95
C VAL A 559 18.62 -6.54 7.85
N LYS A 560 19.61 -6.18 8.65
CA LYS A 560 20.19 -4.85 8.66
C LYS A 560 20.90 -4.51 7.34
N ASP A 561 20.89 -3.22 6.97
CA ASP A 561 21.40 -2.73 5.69
C ASP A 561 22.88 -3.08 5.40
N ASP A 562 23.73 -3.10 6.41
CA ASP A 562 25.14 -3.46 6.31
C ASP A 562 25.41 -4.99 6.24
N GLU A 563 24.40 -5.81 6.50
CA GLU A 563 24.44 -7.26 6.43
C GLU A 563 23.75 -7.81 5.17
N LEU A 564 23.30 -6.92 4.27
CA LEU A 564 22.59 -7.30 3.05
C LEU A 564 23.52 -7.99 2.05
N LEU A 565 23.38 -9.28 1.93
CA LEU A 565 24.07 -10.14 0.95
C LEU A 565 23.03 -10.87 0.07
N GLY A 566 22.17 -10.14 -0.62
CA GLY A 566 21.18 -10.73 -1.53
C GLY A 566 19.99 -11.40 -0.85
N VAL A 567 19.69 -11.03 0.39
CA VAL A 567 18.55 -11.58 1.15
C VAL A 567 17.25 -10.86 0.75
N ARG A 568 16.26 -11.64 0.33
CA ARG A 568 14.90 -11.13 0.04
C ARG A 568 13.97 -11.36 1.22
N ASN A 569 13.09 -10.40 1.48
CA ASN A 569 11.94 -10.62 2.35
C ASN A 569 10.72 -11.03 1.51
N ASP A 570 10.56 -12.33 1.29
CA ASP A 570 9.45 -12.91 0.50
C ASP A 570 8.08 -12.84 1.20
N LYS A 571 8.01 -12.30 2.41
CA LYS A 571 6.80 -12.27 3.24
C LYS A 571 6.44 -10.87 3.74
N SER A 572 6.83 -9.83 3.01
CA SER A 572 6.47 -8.47 3.39
C SER A 572 4.96 -8.24 3.27
N LYS A 573 4.39 -7.47 4.18
CA LYS A 573 3.01 -7.01 4.12
C LYS A 573 2.84 -5.98 3.00
N PRO A 574 1.61 -5.79 2.46
CA PRO A 574 1.34 -4.71 1.54
C PRO A 574 1.75 -3.36 2.11
N LYS A 575 2.45 -2.57 1.32
CA LYS A 575 3.03 -1.28 1.73
C LYS A 575 2.27 -0.11 1.12
N ILE A 576 2.18 0.97 1.89
CA ILE A 576 1.67 2.25 1.40
C ILE A 576 2.59 3.38 1.86
N MET A 577 2.97 4.27 0.94
CA MET A 577 3.90 5.39 1.18
C MET A 577 3.51 6.57 0.30
N TYR A 578 4.12 7.74 0.53
CA TYR A 578 4.08 8.87 -0.41
C TYR A 578 5.27 8.81 -1.35
N TYR A 579 5.04 9.03 -2.63
CA TYR A 579 6.09 9.25 -3.63
C TYR A 579 6.40 10.75 -3.75
N ASN A 580 7.63 11.14 -3.39
CA ASN A 580 8.06 12.53 -3.35
C ASN A 580 8.77 12.99 -4.64
N GLY A 581 8.75 12.16 -5.69
CA GLY A 581 9.46 12.46 -6.92
C GLY A 581 10.97 12.30 -6.79
N LEU A 582 11.70 13.01 -7.64
CA LEU A 582 13.14 13.02 -7.63
C LEU A 582 13.66 14.07 -6.63
N ILE A 583 14.37 13.58 -5.62
CA ILE A 583 14.98 14.42 -4.58
C ILE A 583 16.48 14.49 -4.82
N VAL A 584 17.06 15.69 -4.68
CA VAL A 584 18.51 15.88 -4.76
C VAL A 584 19.17 15.22 -3.55
N GLY A 585 20.20 14.42 -3.81
CA GLY A 585 20.94 13.70 -2.78
C GLY A 585 22.41 13.53 -3.20
N ASP A 586 23.06 12.56 -2.57
CA ASP A 586 24.42 12.20 -2.95
C ASP A 586 24.45 11.51 -4.33
N VAL A 587 25.62 11.56 -4.94
CA VAL A 587 25.86 10.95 -6.25
C VAL A 587 25.68 9.43 -6.16
N TRP A 588 24.93 8.86 -7.07
CA TRP A 588 24.75 7.43 -7.21
C TRP A 588 24.76 7.03 -8.69
N ASP A 589 25.06 5.77 -8.95
CA ASP A 589 25.15 5.24 -10.31
C ASP A 589 24.04 4.26 -10.60
N PHE A 590 23.50 4.33 -11.83
CA PHE A 590 22.44 3.47 -12.33
C PHE A 590 22.82 2.84 -13.66
N GLY A 591 22.67 1.52 -13.80
CA GLY A 591 23.01 0.79 -15.03
C GLY A 591 22.30 -0.56 -15.14
N ASP A 592 22.45 -1.21 -16.30
CA ASP A 592 21.73 -2.46 -16.59
C ASP A 592 22.30 -3.66 -15.81
N ASP A 593 23.60 -3.96 -15.95
CA ASP A 593 24.21 -5.21 -15.45
C ASP A 593 25.39 -5.06 -14.48
N GLY A 594 25.80 -3.84 -14.24
CA GLY A 594 26.87 -3.57 -13.27
C GLY A 594 28.31 -3.65 -13.80
N ILE A 595 28.60 -3.92 -15.06
CA ILE A 595 29.96 -4.02 -15.58
C ILE A 595 30.26 -2.98 -16.68
N GLY A 596 29.82 -1.72 -16.51
CA GLY A 596 30.49 -0.60 -17.15
C GLY A 596 29.98 -0.14 -18.52
N THR A 597 28.97 -0.75 -19.13
CA THR A 597 28.28 -0.23 -20.30
C THR A 597 26.88 0.22 -19.93
N GLY A 598 26.52 1.47 -20.25
CA GLY A 598 25.19 2.01 -19.94
C GLY A 598 25.03 2.67 -18.57
N ARG A 599 26.11 2.77 -17.78
CA ARG A 599 26.10 3.45 -16.49
C ARG A 599 25.81 4.92 -16.62
N THR A 600 24.84 5.41 -15.85
CA THR A 600 24.53 6.85 -15.71
C THR A 600 24.69 7.29 -14.26
N THR A 601 25.47 8.34 -14.08
CA THR A 601 25.63 8.99 -12.76
C THR A 601 24.48 9.97 -12.54
N ARG A 602 23.88 9.96 -11.36
CA ARG A 602 22.73 10.77 -10.99
C ARG A 602 22.96 11.53 -9.69
N LEU A 603 22.36 12.74 -9.62
CA LEU A 603 22.41 13.65 -8.47
C LEU A 603 21.09 13.67 -7.70
N SER A 604 20.06 13.02 -8.23
CA SER A 604 18.74 12.92 -7.62
C SER A 604 18.25 11.49 -7.64
N TYR A 605 17.46 11.11 -6.66
CA TYR A 605 16.92 9.76 -6.52
C TYR A 605 15.40 9.76 -6.30
N PRO A 606 14.67 8.73 -6.78
CA PRO A 606 13.23 8.61 -6.62
C PRO A 606 12.91 8.18 -5.19
N ASN A 607 12.37 9.13 -4.41
CA ASN A 607 12.13 8.96 -2.98
C ASN A 607 10.69 8.57 -2.67
N ILE A 608 10.54 7.67 -1.70
CA ILE A 608 9.28 7.43 -0.99
C ILE A 608 9.49 7.62 0.51
N SER A 609 8.47 8.14 1.18
CA SER A 609 8.48 8.33 2.63
C SER A 609 7.06 8.30 3.22
N ASN A 610 6.95 8.39 4.54
CA ASN A 610 5.67 8.54 5.22
C ASN A 610 5.07 9.94 5.04
N PHE A 611 5.86 10.91 4.59
CA PHE A 611 5.49 12.30 4.40
C PHE A 611 5.25 12.61 2.93
N ASP A 612 4.30 13.48 2.64
CA ASP A 612 4.04 14.01 1.29
C ASP A 612 5.07 15.06 0.84
N ASP A 613 5.82 15.63 1.77
CA ASP A 613 7.02 16.44 1.54
C ASP A 613 8.04 16.15 2.65
N ILE A 614 9.27 15.85 2.30
CA ILE A 614 10.31 15.50 3.27
C ILE A 614 10.92 16.73 3.98
N THR A 615 10.64 17.93 3.51
CA THR A 615 11.18 19.18 4.06
C THR A 615 10.17 19.93 4.91
N ASP A 616 8.90 19.90 4.51
CA ASP A 616 7.80 20.60 5.17
C ASP A 616 6.50 19.79 4.97
N PRO A 617 6.31 18.70 5.73
CA PRO A 617 5.20 17.80 5.53
C PRO A 617 3.86 18.41 5.94
N ASP A 618 2.95 18.45 5.00
CA ASP A 618 1.53 18.74 5.24
C ASP A 618 0.73 17.50 5.63
N ASN A 619 1.21 16.32 5.25
CA ASN A 619 0.55 15.05 5.53
C ASN A 619 1.58 14.00 5.98
N ASP A 620 1.22 13.25 7.02
CA ASP A 620 1.97 12.12 7.54
C ASP A 620 1.05 10.89 7.58
N LEU A 621 1.53 9.76 7.08
CA LEU A 621 0.79 8.49 7.13
C LEU A 621 0.78 7.84 8.51
N CYS A 622 1.62 8.26 9.44
CA CYS A 622 1.52 7.82 10.82
C CYS A 622 0.24 8.38 11.46
N PHE A 623 -0.45 7.59 12.26
CA PHE A 623 -1.61 8.09 13.01
C PHE A 623 -1.18 9.12 14.06
N ASP A 624 -0.05 8.88 14.71
CA ASP A 624 0.58 9.81 15.65
C ASP A 624 2.09 9.79 15.48
N THR A 625 2.77 10.74 16.07
CA THR A 625 4.24 10.82 16.04
C THR A 625 4.85 9.55 16.63
N PRO A 626 5.68 8.81 15.87
CA PRO A 626 6.35 7.63 16.38
C PRO A 626 7.26 7.93 17.57
N GLN A 627 7.44 6.96 18.47
CA GLN A 627 8.33 7.11 19.63
C GLN A 627 9.80 7.19 19.23
N GLU A 628 10.18 6.51 18.13
CA GLU A 628 11.51 6.58 17.55
C GLU A 628 11.40 7.02 16.09
N VAL A 629 12.26 7.97 15.69
CA VAL A 629 12.33 8.44 14.30
C VAL A 629 13.73 8.19 13.76
N TYR A 630 13.78 7.47 12.65
CA TYR A 630 15.03 7.10 11.98
C TYR A 630 15.32 8.00 10.77
N SER A 631 14.36 8.80 10.33
CA SER A 631 14.51 9.69 9.17
C SER A 631 14.87 11.11 9.59
N THR A 632 15.75 11.72 8.80
CA THR A 632 16.00 13.14 8.84
C THR A 632 15.72 13.74 7.46
N ASN A 633 15.52 15.05 7.42
CA ASN A 633 15.48 15.74 6.12
C ASN A 633 16.89 15.83 5.52
N ILE A 634 16.98 16.32 4.26
CA ILE A 634 18.26 16.48 3.56
C ILE A 634 19.26 17.41 4.27
N ASN A 635 18.82 18.25 5.22
CA ASN A 635 19.65 19.12 6.01
C ASN A 635 20.08 18.48 7.34
N GLY A 636 19.82 17.21 7.57
CA GLY A 636 20.17 16.50 8.78
C GLY A 636 19.28 16.78 10.00
N GLN A 637 18.14 17.46 9.81
CA GLN A 637 17.16 17.72 10.87
C GLN A 637 16.15 16.60 10.96
N ILE A 638 15.74 16.21 12.17
CA ILE A 638 14.62 15.28 12.35
C ILE A 638 13.34 15.99 11.90
N VAL A 639 12.61 15.33 10.99
CA VAL A 639 11.29 15.79 10.57
C VAL A 639 10.26 15.11 11.47
N VAL A 640 9.51 15.91 12.20
CA VAL A 640 8.39 15.50 13.03
C VAL A 640 7.17 16.25 12.56
N SER A 641 6.14 15.56 12.22
CA SER A 641 4.87 16.15 11.77
C SER A 641 3.80 15.95 12.85
N ASN A 642 3.02 16.99 13.11
CA ASN A 642 1.78 16.92 13.88
C ASN A 642 0.56 16.72 12.95
N GLN A 643 0.80 16.48 11.65
CA GLN A 643 -0.19 16.29 10.62
C GLN A 643 -0.54 14.80 10.42
N GLY A 644 -0.36 13.99 11.46
CA GLY A 644 -0.71 12.57 11.44
C GLY A 644 -2.19 12.32 11.19
N LEU A 645 -2.51 11.13 10.68
CA LEU A 645 -3.87 10.76 10.27
C LEU A 645 -4.90 10.91 11.40
N TYR A 646 -4.52 10.60 12.65
CA TYR A 646 -5.43 10.75 13.78
C TYR A 646 -5.84 12.21 13.95
N ASN A 647 -4.87 13.10 14.09
CA ASN A 647 -5.14 14.52 14.31
C ASN A 647 -5.95 15.15 13.17
N LYS A 648 -5.65 14.75 11.93
CA LYS A 648 -6.22 15.35 10.74
C LYS A 648 -7.63 14.84 10.39
N TYR A 649 -7.90 13.54 10.61
CA TYR A 649 -9.11 12.90 10.11
C TYR A 649 -9.98 12.25 11.18
N HIS A 650 -9.44 11.87 12.34
CA HIS A 650 -10.16 11.08 13.34
C HIS A 650 -10.47 11.83 14.62
N LYS A 651 -9.56 12.71 15.08
CA LYS A 651 -9.61 13.40 16.37
C LYS A 651 -10.94 14.10 16.60
N ARG A 652 -11.35 14.94 15.65
CA ARG A 652 -12.58 15.72 15.77
C ARG A 652 -13.83 14.84 15.91
N GLY A 653 -13.88 13.72 15.19
CA GLY A 653 -14.99 12.76 15.30
C GLY A 653 -15.08 12.13 16.68
N LEU A 654 -13.96 11.70 17.24
CA LEU A 654 -13.92 11.13 18.59
C LEU A 654 -14.19 12.16 19.67
N GLU A 655 -13.70 13.39 19.53
CA GLU A 655 -13.98 14.49 20.45
C GLU A 655 -15.47 14.88 20.46
N GLU A 656 -16.11 14.97 19.30
CA GLU A 656 -17.55 15.23 19.24
C GLU A 656 -18.38 14.19 19.99
N VAL A 657 -17.99 12.92 19.91
CA VAL A 657 -18.71 11.83 20.57
C VAL A 657 -18.38 11.74 22.07
N ASN A 658 -17.15 12.06 22.46
CA ASN A 658 -16.62 11.85 23.81
C ASN A 658 -16.60 13.12 24.69
N ASN A 659 -16.88 14.28 24.13
CA ASN A 659 -16.88 15.53 24.89
C ASN A 659 -17.88 15.45 26.05
N LYS A 660 -17.50 15.91 27.25
CA LYS A 660 -18.35 15.98 28.43
C LYS A 660 -19.67 16.75 28.22
N ASN A 661 -19.69 17.62 27.22
CA ASN A 661 -20.87 18.38 26.81
C ASN A 661 -21.63 17.72 25.66
N SER A 662 -21.12 16.61 25.10
CA SER A 662 -21.77 15.85 24.06
C SER A 662 -23.06 15.23 24.58
N LYS A 663 -24.11 15.30 23.78
CA LYS A 663 -25.41 14.74 24.09
C LYS A 663 -26.02 14.11 22.85
N MET A 664 -26.64 12.97 23.03
CA MET A 664 -27.55 12.45 22.01
C MET A 664 -28.98 12.83 22.36
N LEU A 665 -29.67 13.40 21.39
CA LEU A 665 -31.05 13.75 21.47
C LEU A 665 -31.88 12.74 20.68
N GLU A 666 -32.85 12.11 21.29
CA GLU A 666 -33.85 11.29 20.62
C GLU A 666 -35.20 12.02 20.74
N CYS A 667 -35.83 12.35 19.64
CA CYS A 667 -37.10 13.03 19.61
C CYS A 667 -37.92 12.61 18.38
N TYR A 668 -39.15 12.98 18.37
CA TYR A 668 -40.06 12.74 17.24
C TYR A 668 -40.21 13.99 16.39
N VAL A 669 -40.08 13.83 15.08
CA VAL A 669 -40.07 14.92 14.10
C VAL A 669 -41.20 14.71 13.10
N ASN A 670 -41.96 15.76 12.81
CA ASN A 670 -42.99 15.74 11.79
C ASN A 670 -42.37 15.96 10.41
N LEU A 671 -42.11 14.86 9.71
CA LEU A 671 -41.51 14.86 8.40
C LEU A 671 -42.55 14.64 7.30
N THR A 672 -42.46 15.43 6.26
CA THR A 672 -43.28 15.28 5.03
C THR A 672 -42.48 14.40 4.03
N PRO A 673 -43.12 13.80 3.00
CA PRO A 673 -42.43 13.11 1.92
C PRO A 673 -41.36 13.99 1.26
N PHE A 674 -41.59 15.29 1.14
CA PHE A 674 -40.62 16.23 0.60
C PHE A 674 -39.38 16.36 1.49
N ASP A 675 -39.56 16.37 2.82
CA ASP A 675 -38.46 16.41 3.76
C ASP A 675 -37.58 15.14 3.66
N VAL A 676 -38.24 13.99 3.56
CA VAL A 676 -37.52 12.70 3.48
C VAL A 676 -36.83 12.49 2.13
N HIS A 677 -37.47 12.98 1.04
CA HIS A 677 -36.84 12.97 -0.28
C HIS A 677 -35.54 13.80 -0.28
N ASN A 678 -35.59 15.00 0.29
CA ASN A 678 -34.45 15.92 0.36
C ASN A 678 -33.57 15.72 1.59
N LEU A 679 -33.83 14.68 2.40
CA LEU A 679 -33.10 14.46 3.64
C LEU A 679 -31.61 14.22 3.34
N SER A 680 -30.77 15.12 3.82
CA SER A 680 -29.35 15.00 3.82
C SER A 680 -28.83 14.85 5.26
N LEU A 681 -27.88 13.99 5.47
CA LEU A 681 -27.24 13.78 6.78
C LEU A 681 -26.01 14.70 6.97
N ARG A 682 -25.70 15.51 5.96
CA ARG A 682 -24.53 16.39 5.89
C ARG A 682 -24.70 17.75 6.58
N PRO A 683 -25.90 18.41 6.54
CA PRO A 683 -26.10 19.71 7.15
C PRO A 683 -26.14 19.67 8.69
N ILE A 684 -26.06 20.84 9.27
CA ILE A 684 -26.37 21.08 10.68
C ILE A 684 -27.86 21.31 10.85
N TYR A 685 -28.48 20.62 11.80
CA TYR A 685 -29.87 20.80 12.16
C TYR A 685 -29.95 21.65 13.42
N GLU A 686 -30.67 22.75 13.34
CA GLU A 686 -30.94 23.58 14.49
C GLU A 686 -32.27 23.15 15.15
N ILE A 687 -32.22 22.94 16.49
CA ILE A 687 -33.40 22.64 17.32
C ILE A 687 -33.27 23.47 18.59
N ASP A 688 -34.24 24.35 18.84
CA ASP A 688 -34.30 25.25 20.01
C ASP A 688 -32.98 26.04 20.22
N GLY A 689 -32.40 26.56 19.12
CA GLY A 689 -31.19 27.36 19.14
C GLY A 689 -29.90 26.54 19.42
N ASN A 690 -29.99 25.23 19.42
CA ASN A 690 -28.82 24.33 19.52
C ASN A 690 -28.57 23.64 18.18
N HIS A 691 -27.33 23.40 17.89
CA HIS A 691 -26.90 22.77 16.65
C HIS A 691 -26.63 21.27 16.85
N TYR A 692 -27.11 20.46 15.92
CA TYR A 692 -27.04 19.02 15.94
C TYR A 692 -26.62 18.46 14.58
N ARG A 693 -26.05 17.27 14.56
CA ARG A 693 -26.00 16.42 13.38
C ARG A 693 -27.10 15.39 13.47
N LEU A 694 -27.84 15.20 12.40
CA LEU A 694 -28.80 14.11 12.29
C LEU A 694 -28.01 12.80 12.12
N TYR A 695 -28.16 11.90 13.09
CA TYR A 695 -27.47 10.62 13.14
C TYR A 695 -28.30 9.52 12.49
N GLU A 696 -29.59 9.49 12.80
CA GLU A 696 -30.51 8.47 12.28
C GLU A 696 -31.94 9.02 12.23
N MET A 697 -32.66 8.71 11.16
CA MET A 697 -34.10 8.79 11.02
C MET A 697 -34.63 7.37 10.97
N SER A 698 -35.37 6.93 11.98
CA SER A 698 -35.87 5.57 12.13
C SER A 698 -37.33 5.44 11.81
N ASP A 699 -37.67 4.45 11.01
CA ASP A 699 -39.04 3.98 10.79
C ASP A 699 -40.03 5.05 10.27
N TYR A 700 -39.57 5.93 9.40
CA TYR A 700 -40.47 6.86 8.71
C TYR A 700 -41.52 6.06 7.92
N ASN A 701 -42.80 6.42 8.11
CA ASN A 701 -43.94 5.72 7.49
C ASN A 701 -44.98 6.67 6.87
N GLY A 702 -44.71 7.96 6.84
CA GLY A 702 -45.59 8.98 6.26
C GLY A 702 -46.91 9.27 7.00
N LYS A 703 -47.27 8.51 8.04
CA LYS A 703 -48.50 8.66 8.82
C LYS A 703 -48.28 9.27 10.20
N GLU A 704 -47.15 8.93 10.81
CA GLU A 704 -46.84 9.36 12.18
C GLU A 704 -45.54 10.17 12.21
N THR A 705 -45.36 10.91 13.30
CA THR A 705 -44.11 11.59 13.56
C THR A 705 -42.97 10.58 13.71
N THR A 706 -41.85 10.87 13.11
CA THR A 706 -40.73 9.94 12.92
C THR A 706 -39.71 10.13 14.02
N LYS A 707 -39.24 9.03 14.61
CA LYS A 707 -38.14 9.06 15.59
C LYS A 707 -36.84 9.44 14.90
N CYS A 708 -36.20 10.52 15.38
CA CYS A 708 -34.90 10.97 14.93
C CYS A 708 -33.90 11.01 16.08
N THR A 709 -32.65 10.59 15.78
CA THR A 709 -31.54 10.65 16.72
C THR A 709 -30.54 11.68 16.23
N PHE A 710 -30.17 12.61 17.11
CA PHE A 710 -29.26 13.70 16.83
C PHE A 710 -28.09 13.70 17.78
N LEU A 711 -26.90 14.05 17.27
CA LEU A 711 -25.71 14.31 18.06
C LEU A 711 -25.53 15.82 18.22
N LYS A 712 -25.55 16.33 19.46
CA LYS A 712 -25.31 17.75 19.73
C LYS A 712 -23.89 18.14 19.36
N LEU A 713 -23.79 19.18 18.52
CA LEU A 713 -22.53 19.83 18.23
C LEU A 713 -22.14 20.71 19.42
N THR A 714 -21.02 20.43 20.01
CA THR A 714 -20.37 21.34 20.95
C THR A 714 -19.48 22.27 20.14
N PRO A 715 -19.41 23.57 20.47
CA PRO A 715 -18.37 24.42 19.90
C PRO A 715 -17.03 23.81 20.30
N VAL A 716 -16.42 23.09 19.41
CA VAL A 716 -15.00 22.85 19.49
C VAL A 716 -14.38 24.20 19.23
N ASP A 717 -13.52 24.68 20.12
CA ASP A 717 -12.80 25.95 19.94
C ASP A 717 -12.39 26.04 18.48
N ALA A 718 -12.88 27.06 17.81
CA ALA A 718 -12.72 27.21 16.38
C ALA A 718 -11.24 27.28 16.05
N VAL A 719 -10.61 26.13 15.86
CA VAL A 719 -9.38 26.05 15.11
C VAL A 719 -9.78 26.51 13.71
N ALA A 720 -9.41 27.73 13.39
CA ALA A 720 -9.67 28.34 12.12
C ALA A 720 -9.37 27.31 11.05
N LYS A 721 -10.40 26.92 10.25
CA LYS A 721 -10.17 26.20 9.02
C LYS A 721 -9.14 27.04 8.26
N SER A 722 -7.92 26.58 8.17
CA SER A 722 -7.04 27.06 7.12
C SER A 722 -7.68 26.58 5.84
N ASN A 723 -8.51 27.40 5.24
CA ASN A 723 -8.88 27.23 3.84
C ASN A 723 -7.57 27.09 3.09
N GLY A 724 -7.35 25.94 2.47
CA GLY A 724 -6.12 25.57 1.78
C GLY A 724 -5.79 26.41 0.55
N THR A 725 -5.78 27.72 0.70
CA THR A 725 -5.40 28.71 -0.34
C THR A 725 -4.75 29.95 0.22
N THR A 726 -4.11 29.86 1.38
CA THR A 726 -3.04 30.81 1.67
C THR A 726 -1.79 29.98 1.93
N ARG A 727 -0.92 29.92 0.93
CA ARG A 727 0.50 29.90 1.19
C ARG A 727 0.76 31.07 2.11
N GLY A 728 0.56 30.86 3.40
CA GLY A 728 1.04 31.72 4.43
C GLY A 728 2.52 31.82 4.20
N GLY A 729 3.01 33.02 4.01
CA GLY A 729 4.42 33.24 3.80
C GLY A 729 5.21 32.45 4.82
N ARG A 730 6.31 31.89 4.39
CA ARG A 730 7.33 31.27 5.20
C ARG A 730 7.67 32.20 6.37
N GLY A 731 6.84 32.15 7.41
CA GLY A 731 7.33 32.53 8.71
C GLY A 731 8.32 31.42 9.03
N SER A 732 9.53 31.74 9.39
CA SER A 732 10.47 30.86 10.05
C SER A 732 9.78 30.32 11.30
N GLY A 733 8.85 29.35 11.05
CA GLY A 733 7.96 28.83 12.04
C GLY A 733 8.74 27.92 12.94
N ALA A 734 8.85 28.32 14.13
CA ALA A 734 9.10 27.40 15.20
C ALA A 734 8.12 26.24 15.01
N TRP A 735 8.63 25.05 14.87
CA TRP A 735 7.86 23.81 14.98
C TRP A 735 7.28 23.78 16.38
N GLY A 736 6.07 24.28 16.52
CA GLY A 736 5.38 24.28 17.78
C GLY A 736 5.04 22.84 18.12
N VAL A 737 5.50 22.40 19.27
CA VAL A 737 4.99 21.20 19.91
C VAL A 737 3.48 21.40 20.03
N ASN A 738 2.69 20.49 19.45
CA ASN A 738 1.26 20.50 19.67
C ASN A 738 1.03 20.23 21.18
N PRO A 739 0.54 21.20 21.96
CA PRO A 739 0.33 21.00 23.39
C PRO A 739 -0.69 19.89 23.66
N ASP A 740 -1.56 19.57 22.72
CA ASP A 740 -2.57 18.52 22.85
C ASP A 740 -1.97 17.11 22.81
N LEU A 741 -0.78 16.91 22.20
CA LEU A 741 -0.04 15.64 22.25
C LEU A 741 0.38 15.26 23.67
N TYR A 742 0.51 16.23 24.58
CA TYR A 742 0.91 16.00 25.97
C TYR A 742 -0.28 15.71 26.89
N HIS A 743 -1.48 16.15 26.55
CA HIS A 743 -2.67 15.94 27.37
C HIS A 743 -3.20 14.51 27.32
N GLU A 744 -2.97 13.80 26.23
CA GLU A 744 -3.51 12.44 26.01
C GLU A 744 -2.54 11.34 26.47
N THR A 745 -1.24 11.67 26.62
CA THR A 745 -0.19 10.68 26.95
C THR A 745 0.46 10.86 28.32
N GLY A 746 -0.10 11.69 29.18
CA GLY A 746 0.53 12.09 30.42
C GLY A 746 1.57 13.20 30.22
N ASN A 747 1.86 13.98 31.26
CA ASN A 747 2.81 15.06 31.15
C ASN A 747 4.23 14.49 30.97
N LEU A 748 5.10 15.27 30.38
CA LEU A 748 6.51 14.91 30.10
C LEU A 748 7.24 14.40 31.37
N ASN A 749 6.89 14.94 32.53
CA ASN A 749 7.45 14.51 33.82
C ASN A 749 7.08 13.07 34.19
N ASP A 750 5.91 12.58 33.79
CA ASP A 750 5.50 11.20 34.08
C ASP A 750 6.21 10.20 33.17
N ARG A 751 6.54 10.61 31.92
CA ARG A 751 7.39 9.84 31.02
C ARG A 751 8.84 9.77 31.48
N VAL A 752 9.37 10.87 32.01
CA VAL A 752 10.73 10.93 32.54
C VAL A 752 10.89 10.06 33.77
N LYS A 753 9.85 9.96 34.61
CA LYS A 753 9.85 9.10 35.81
C LYS A 753 9.84 7.62 35.51
N GLY A 754 9.43 7.20 34.31
CA GLY A 754 9.41 5.79 33.90
C GLY A 754 10.76 5.21 33.47
N GLY A 755 11.82 5.99 33.43
CA GLY A 755 13.14 5.52 32.99
C GLY A 755 13.36 5.45 31.48
N ASP A 756 12.42 5.99 30.71
CA ASP A 756 12.43 5.90 29.24
C ASP A 756 13.28 6.97 28.56
N LEU A 757 13.93 7.87 29.33
CA LEU A 757 14.73 8.99 28.84
C LEU A 757 16.19 8.80 29.23
N VAL A 758 16.99 8.24 28.34
CA VAL A 758 18.45 8.25 28.48
C VAL A 758 19.07 9.16 27.43
N LEU A 759 19.58 10.29 27.88
CA LEU A 759 20.33 11.22 27.04
C LEU A 759 21.79 10.73 26.91
N GLN A 760 22.18 10.29 25.73
CA GLN A 760 23.58 10.04 25.44
C GLN A 760 24.30 11.35 25.07
N ARG A 761 25.30 11.72 25.84
CA ARG A 761 26.06 12.96 25.74
C ARG A 761 26.81 13.14 24.38
N ASN A 762 26.99 12.08 23.60
CA ASN A 762 27.88 12.05 22.44
C ASN A 762 27.18 12.24 21.08
N VAL A 763 25.89 12.55 21.07
CA VAL A 763 25.09 12.52 19.83
C VAL A 763 24.98 13.88 19.15
N LEU A 764 25.31 14.94 19.86
CA LEU A 764 25.13 16.31 19.37
C LEU A 764 26.47 16.91 18.93
N THR A 765 26.88 16.60 17.71
CA THR A 765 28.02 17.25 17.07
C THR A 765 27.59 18.11 15.90
N GLY A 766 27.76 19.43 16.05
CA GLY A 766 27.76 20.38 14.94
C GLY A 766 26.49 20.42 14.08
N GLY A 767 25.50 21.16 14.50
CA GLY A 767 24.47 21.70 13.58
C GLY A 767 23.36 20.80 13.14
N GLY A 768 23.04 19.74 13.86
CA GLY A 768 21.90 18.88 13.58
C GLY A 768 21.86 17.64 14.46
N VAL A 769 20.70 17.05 14.64
CA VAL A 769 20.61 15.73 15.29
C VAL A 769 21.21 14.71 14.33
N THR A 770 22.28 14.08 14.72
CA THR A 770 22.86 12.99 13.95
C THR A 770 21.99 11.75 14.14
N TYR A 771 21.68 11.06 13.05
CA TYR A 771 21.09 9.72 13.10
C TYR A 771 21.89 8.83 14.05
N ILE A 772 21.20 8.20 14.97
CA ILE A 772 21.80 7.21 15.86
C ILE A 772 21.40 5.84 15.32
N PRO A 773 22.38 4.97 15.04
CA PRO A 773 22.10 3.62 14.63
C PRO A 773 21.22 2.90 15.66
N PRO A 774 20.31 2.03 15.23
CA PRO A 774 19.40 1.31 16.12
C PRO A 774 20.07 0.39 17.14
N ASP A 775 21.36 0.16 17.05
CA ASP A 775 22.13 -0.73 17.94
C ASP A 775 22.62 -0.06 19.24
N THR A 776 22.49 1.26 19.33
CA THR A 776 22.84 1.93 20.59
C THR A 776 21.63 1.88 21.50
N ASP A 777 21.74 1.11 22.56
CA ASP A 777 20.73 1.05 23.61
C ASP A 777 20.39 2.47 24.08
N ASN A 778 19.10 2.81 24.09
CA ASN A 778 18.54 4.04 24.64
C ASN A 778 18.52 5.27 23.74
N LEU A 779 17.59 5.30 22.76
CA LEU A 779 17.21 6.51 22.08
C LEU A 779 15.81 6.96 22.43
N VAL A 780 15.73 8.17 22.90
CA VAL A 780 14.45 8.85 23.14
C VAL A 780 14.39 10.10 22.32
N MET A 781 13.30 10.24 21.57
CA MET A 781 13.00 11.52 20.94
C MET A 781 12.57 12.54 21.99
N LEU A 782 13.39 13.57 22.13
CA LEU A 782 12.96 14.79 22.76
C LEU A 782 12.39 15.71 21.67
N GLN A 783 11.15 16.09 21.82
CA GLN A 783 10.65 17.26 21.08
C GLN A 783 11.36 18.47 21.64
N TYR A 784 12.19 19.12 20.84
CA TYR A 784 12.96 20.28 21.24
C TYR A 784 12.81 21.42 20.27
N ARG A 785 12.93 22.62 20.80
CA ARG A 785 13.07 23.82 20.00
C ARG A 785 14.55 24.06 19.72
N SER A 786 14.91 24.30 18.47
CA SER A 786 16.27 24.67 18.10
C SER A 786 16.29 26.11 17.62
N ILE A 787 17.30 26.89 18.11
CA ILE A 787 17.57 28.25 17.68
C ILE A 787 18.99 28.31 17.21
N SER A 788 19.24 28.87 16.02
CA SER A 788 20.58 29.17 15.53
C SER A 788 20.85 30.68 15.68
N THR A 789 22.00 31.01 16.25
CA THR A 789 22.42 32.43 16.42
C THR A 789 23.88 32.61 16.12
N SER A 790 24.23 33.78 15.53
CA SER A 790 25.58 34.29 15.37
C SER A 790 25.80 35.59 16.15
N THR A 791 24.82 36.02 16.93
CA THR A 791 24.83 37.23 17.73
C THR A 791 24.48 36.92 19.19
N ASN A 792 24.78 37.86 20.10
CA ASN A 792 24.42 37.72 21.50
C ASN A 792 22.91 37.49 21.69
N LEU A 793 22.53 36.54 22.56
CA LEU A 793 21.16 36.13 22.81
C LEU A 793 20.88 36.12 24.31
N ILE A 794 19.77 36.74 24.71
CA ILE A 794 19.25 36.67 26.07
C ILE A 794 18.02 35.78 26.06
N LEU A 795 18.04 34.69 26.84
CA LEU A 795 16.92 33.78 26.99
C LEU A 795 15.99 34.30 28.10
N THR A 796 14.68 34.22 27.83
CA THR A 796 13.65 34.73 28.74
C THR A 796 12.97 33.62 29.53
N GLY A 797 13.26 32.37 29.16
CA GLY A 797 12.59 31.18 29.71
C GLY A 797 11.26 30.86 29.05
N GLY A 798 10.79 31.69 28.12
CA GLY A 798 9.59 31.42 27.32
C GLY A 798 9.85 30.56 26.07
N GLU A 799 11.10 30.23 25.79
CA GLU A 799 11.54 29.55 24.58
C GLU A 799 11.22 28.04 24.55
N GLY A 800 10.78 27.49 25.69
CA GLY A 800 10.54 26.05 25.84
C GLY A 800 11.73 25.31 26.46
N SER A 801 11.53 24.05 26.79
CA SER A 801 12.57 23.17 27.36
C SER A 801 12.32 21.74 26.94
N PRO A 802 13.34 20.99 26.51
CA PRO A 802 14.73 21.45 26.33
C PRO A 802 14.89 22.36 25.09
N LEU A 803 15.77 23.33 25.18
CA LEU A 803 16.11 24.23 24.10
C LEU A 803 17.52 23.92 23.59
N PHE A 804 17.65 23.77 22.27
CA PHE A 804 18.94 23.58 21.60
C PHE A 804 19.36 24.87 20.89
N LEU A 805 20.54 25.39 21.25
CA LEU A 805 21.13 26.59 20.69
C LEU A 805 22.33 26.22 19.83
N ASN A 806 22.25 26.45 18.54
CA ASN A 806 23.38 26.33 17.63
C ASN A 806 24.02 27.70 17.50
N VAL A 807 25.25 27.86 18.01
CA VAL A 807 25.92 29.14 18.07
C VAL A 807 27.09 29.20 17.09
N ASP A 808 26.93 30.02 16.04
CA ASP A 808 27.96 30.26 15.06
C ASP A 808 28.87 31.39 15.54
N THR A 809 30.13 31.06 15.84
CA THR A 809 31.14 31.98 16.30
C THR A 809 32.11 32.44 15.19
N SER A 810 31.80 32.18 13.91
CA SER A 810 32.65 32.56 12.77
C SER A 810 32.93 34.07 12.70
N GLY A 811 31.98 34.90 13.11
CA GLY A 811 32.09 36.38 13.12
C GLY A 811 32.63 37.02 14.39
N GLY A 812 32.83 36.23 15.49
CA GLY A 812 33.30 36.77 16.77
C GLY A 812 32.79 35.95 17.97
N ASN A 813 33.10 36.44 19.18
CA ASN A 813 32.54 35.84 20.39
C ASN A 813 31.04 36.10 20.48
N VAL A 814 30.26 35.07 20.90
CA VAL A 814 28.83 35.20 21.11
C VAL A 814 28.49 34.96 22.57
N THR A 815 27.72 35.86 23.17
CA THR A 815 27.27 35.74 24.56
C THR A 815 25.84 35.22 24.61
N ILE A 816 25.61 34.17 25.40
CA ILE A 816 24.28 33.60 25.71
C ILE A 816 23.99 33.89 27.18
N THR A 817 22.92 34.59 27.48
CA THR A 817 22.47 34.85 28.86
C THR A 817 21.29 33.93 29.18
N LEU A 818 21.47 33.11 30.23
CA LEU A 818 20.41 32.20 30.69
C LEU A 818 19.33 32.96 31.46
N PRO A 819 18.07 32.45 31.49
CA PRO A 819 17.01 33.12 32.24
C PRO A 819 17.16 32.92 33.75
N GLN A 820 16.38 33.64 34.54
CA GLN A 820 16.40 33.56 35.99
C GLN A 820 16.02 32.20 36.52
N ASP A 821 16.85 31.60 37.39
CA ASP A 821 16.69 30.22 37.89
C ASP A 821 15.42 30.03 38.67
N SER A 822 15.08 30.94 39.58
CA SER A 822 13.92 30.83 40.47
C SER A 822 12.55 30.68 39.76
N ILE A 823 12.50 31.07 38.50
CA ILE A 823 11.27 31.02 37.68
C ILE A 823 11.32 29.86 36.67
N ASN A 824 12.51 29.34 36.37
CA ASN A 824 12.75 28.42 35.28
C ASN A 824 13.38 27.10 35.74
N VAL A 825 13.21 26.73 37.00
CA VAL A 825 13.73 25.48 37.60
C VAL A 825 13.40 24.27 36.75
N GLY A 826 14.38 23.43 36.51
CA GLY A 826 14.24 22.19 35.72
C GLY A 826 14.33 22.40 34.21
N LYS A 827 14.43 23.62 33.71
CA LYS A 827 14.61 23.83 32.27
C LYS A 827 16.03 23.47 31.82
N ALA A 828 16.12 22.80 30.66
CA ALA A 828 17.39 22.34 30.10
C ALA A 828 17.74 23.12 28.82
N TYR A 829 18.98 23.57 28.73
CA TYR A 829 19.51 24.33 27.62
C TYR A 829 20.77 23.64 27.08
N TYR A 830 20.75 23.24 25.82
CA TYR A 830 21.88 22.63 25.12
C TYR A 830 22.51 23.69 24.23
N ILE A 831 23.69 24.12 24.58
CA ILE A 831 24.42 25.17 23.82
C ILE A 831 25.51 24.49 23.00
N SER A 832 25.36 24.51 21.68
CA SER A 832 26.27 23.90 20.72
C SER A 832 27.06 24.98 19.99
N LYS A 833 28.37 25.00 20.19
CA LYS A 833 29.30 25.82 19.42
C LYS A 833 29.64 25.09 18.11
N VAL A 834 29.31 25.67 16.98
CA VAL A 834 29.44 25.04 15.66
C VAL A 834 30.68 25.44 14.87
N HIS A 835 31.43 26.42 15.31
CA HIS A 835 32.66 26.90 14.63
C HIS A 835 33.88 26.90 15.56
N SER A 836 35.07 26.55 15.03
CA SER A 836 36.31 26.43 15.82
C SER A 836 36.93 27.78 16.25
N GLY A 837 36.59 28.89 15.59
CA GLY A 837 37.04 30.22 15.95
C GLY A 837 36.26 30.78 17.13
N HIS A 838 36.80 31.76 17.83
CA HIS A 838 36.17 32.55 18.91
C HIS A 838 35.51 31.70 20.01
N LYS A 839 34.76 32.30 20.93
CA LYS A 839 34.19 31.66 22.12
C LYS A 839 32.69 31.88 22.20
N VAL A 840 31.95 30.92 22.78
CA VAL A 840 30.63 31.15 23.33
C VAL A 840 30.79 31.45 24.82
N ILE A 841 30.27 32.58 25.25
CA ILE A 841 30.31 33.05 26.64
C ILE A 841 28.91 32.82 27.21
N VAL A 842 28.78 31.98 28.23
CA VAL A 842 27.50 31.70 28.88
C VAL A 842 27.44 32.44 30.22
N ASN A 843 26.48 33.32 30.37
CA ASN A 843 26.23 34.08 31.56
C ASN A 843 24.91 33.70 32.23
N ASP A 844 24.80 33.91 33.56
CA ASP A 844 23.52 33.88 34.25
C ASP A 844 22.66 35.12 33.91
N TYR A 845 21.43 35.16 34.43
CA TYR A 845 20.49 36.26 34.20
C TYR A 845 20.99 37.63 34.74
N THR A 846 21.99 37.67 35.63
CA THR A 846 22.60 38.90 36.16
C THR A 846 23.76 39.40 35.32
N GLY A 847 24.16 38.59 34.31
CA GLY A 847 25.34 38.86 33.45
C GLY A 847 26.66 38.33 34.03
N THR A 848 26.59 37.52 35.10
CA THR A 848 27.79 36.87 35.67
C THR A 848 28.18 35.66 34.82
N LEU A 849 29.48 35.52 34.55
CA LEU A 849 30.02 34.44 33.73
C LEU A 849 29.85 33.11 34.43
N ILE A 850 29.18 32.18 33.73
CA ILE A 850 29.07 30.76 34.11
C ILE A 850 30.22 29.97 33.47
N GLU A 851 30.36 30.05 32.14
CA GLU A 851 31.35 29.26 31.41
C GLU A 851 31.73 29.90 30.05
N GLU A 852 32.95 29.62 29.59
CA GLU A 852 33.42 29.91 28.24
C GLU A 852 33.58 28.60 27.45
N ILE A 853 32.76 28.37 26.37
CA ILE A 853 32.90 27.25 25.50
C ILE A 853 33.91 27.61 24.39
N THR A 854 35.08 27.00 24.45
CA THR A 854 36.18 27.30 23.51
C THR A 854 36.28 26.27 22.39
N SER A 855 35.90 25.03 22.62
CA SER A 855 35.92 23.94 21.65
C SER A 855 34.56 23.76 20.94
N VAL A 856 34.58 23.29 19.70
CA VAL A 856 33.36 22.87 19.01
C VAL A 856 32.75 21.71 19.78
N GLY A 857 31.45 21.77 20.06
CA GLY A 857 30.74 20.79 20.85
C GLY A 857 29.50 21.36 21.54
N THR A 858 28.82 20.53 22.31
CA THR A 858 27.59 20.91 23.02
C THR A 858 27.75 20.78 24.51
N THR A 859 27.32 21.78 25.25
CA THR A 859 27.27 21.81 26.72
C THR A 859 25.79 21.87 27.16
N LEU A 860 25.46 21.12 28.20
CA LEU A 860 24.12 21.11 28.78
C LEU A 860 24.12 21.96 30.06
N TYR A 861 23.13 22.88 30.15
CA TYR A 861 22.81 23.63 31.35
C TYR A 861 21.41 23.27 31.82
N ILE A 862 21.28 22.92 33.10
CA ILE A 862 20.00 22.70 33.75
C ILE A 862 19.89 23.73 34.86
N LEU A 863 18.79 24.50 34.87
CA LEU A 863 18.54 25.49 35.90
C LEU A 863 17.96 24.77 37.12
N GLU A 864 18.60 24.94 38.27
CA GLU A 864 18.25 24.30 39.56
C GLU A 864 17.33 25.16 40.40
#